data_d098095818ed400cee2e3c9a8dae0d1c
#
_entry.id   d098095818ed400cee2e3c9a8dae0d1c
#
_cell.length_a   1.000
_cell.length_b   1.000
_cell.length_c   1.000
_cell.angle_alpha   90.00
_cell.angle_beta   90.00
_cell.angle_gamma   90.00
#
_symmetry.space_group_name_H-M   'P 1'
#
loop_
_entity.id
_entity.type
_entity.pdbx_description
1 polymer ?
#
loop_
_entity_poly.entity_id
_entity_poly.type
_entity_poly.pdbx_seq_one_letter_code
_entity_poly.pdbx_strand_id
1 'polypeptide(L)'
;MPHDSDLITTDIDAYLAEHENKDLLRLLTCGSVDDGKSTLIGRLLHDSQLIYEDQMADLEADSATMGSAGERVDLALLMDGLKAEREQGITIDVAYRYFSTSRRKFIIADTPGHEQYTRNMVTGASTCELAVVLVDARHGVVEQTRRHSFIVSLLGIRDVVVAVNKMDLVGWSEEAFDDIRNCYQKLAADLDLADPYFLPMSALLGDNVVDTGHNLDWFDGPPLMQYLETVDVATGVDLDHLRLPVQMVLRPDQDFRGFAGTVASGVLRPGDEVVALPSGMRSTVERIVTFDGDLEVAGPGRAVTVTLADEIDVSRGDLLVSGDAPPNRAHEVDATIVWMDTEPMEPGRQYLLRSATGQSNASVTSIRHRVDVNTLAERPAAALGLNDIARCAISTDRELLFDPYDTNRQTGSFVLVDRLSNATVGAGMVIEASSGWDRQPDAGLVRHASEISSDERSARFGQHPCTVLLTGLTAAGKSTIATSLERRLFDQGRATIRLDGENVRLGISRDLGFSAQERSENLRRVAEVARLVNNQGLIAVAALVAPKEDIRARARNLIGPDRFVEVFVDTPLEVCRERDPHGLYEAAERGEIPQFPGVSATYDQPTDMDLRVDTSTQSVDDCVDAILSLLNERGFLRG
;
A
#
# COMPACT_ATOMS: atom_id res chain seq x y z
N MET A 1 39.55 16.08 1.90
CA MET A 1 39.19 17.23 2.75
C MET A 1 39.83 16.98 4.10
N PRO A 2 40.47 17.95 4.78
CA PRO A 2 40.97 17.68 6.11
C PRO A 2 39.78 17.30 7.00
N HIS A 3 39.95 16.26 7.78
CA HIS A 3 39.02 15.95 8.87
C HIS A 3 38.80 17.23 9.67
N ASP A 4 37.55 17.52 10.05
CA ASP A 4 37.19 18.59 10.97
C ASP A 4 37.74 18.35 12.39
N SER A 5 39.02 17.95 12.48
CA SER A 5 39.73 17.74 13.73
C SER A 5 39.86 19.04 14.53
N ASP A 6 39.78 20.19 13.86
CA ASP A 6 39.90 21.49 14.51
C ASP A 6 38.64 21.85 15.33
N LEU A 7 37.44 21.45 14.89
CA LEU A 7 36.21 21.61 15.66
C LEU A 7 36.15 20.66 16.85
N ILE A 8 36.58 19.41 16.69
CA ILE A 8 36.64 18.42 17.79
C ILE A 8 37.59 18.92 18.90
N THR A 9 38.65 19.61 18.52
CA THR A 9 39.64 20.11 19.48
C THR A 9 39.31 21.49 20.07
N THR A 10 38.47 22.29 19.39
CA THR A 10 38.14 23.66 19.79
C THR A 10 36.73 23.79 20.41
N ASP A 11 35.72 23.04 19.94
CA ASP A 11 34.35 23.09 20.43
C ASP A 11 33.63 21.79 20.11
N ILE A 12 33.74 20.82 21.03
CA ILE A 12 33.12 19.49 20.87
C ILE A 12 31.61 19.54 20.85
N ASP A 13 30.99 20.49 21.56
CA ASP A 13 29.53 20.61 21.63
C ASP A 13 28.98 21.15 20.30
N ALA A 14 29.67 22.12 19.68
CA ALA A 14 29.32 22.60 18.35
C ALA A 14 29.49 21.50 17.28
N TYR A 15 30.54 20.69 17.37
CA TYR A 15 30.75 19.53 16.49
C TYR A 15 29.65 18.49 16.64
N LEU A 16 29.26 18.17 17.87
CA LEU A 16 28.19 17.21 18.14
C LEU A 16 26.85 17.74 17.63
N ALA A 17 26.51 19.00 17.88
CA ALA A 17 25.28 19.65 17.40
C ALA A 17 25.22 19.70 15.87
N GLU A 18 26.31 19.99 15.18
CA GLU A 18 26.37 19.93 13.71
C GLU A 18 26.20 18.50 13.20
N HIS A 19 26.82 17.52 13.87
CA HIS A 19 26.71 16.10 13.49
C HIS A 19 25.31 15.55 13.75
N GLU A 20 24.63 15.94 14.83
CA GLU A 20 23.27 15.50 15.14
C GLU A 20 22.25 15.98 14.12
N ASN A 21 22.42 17.19 13.60
CA ASN A 21 21.48 17.82 12.66
C ASN A 21 21.70 17.45 11.19
N LYS A 22 22.76 16.68 10.84
CA LYS A 22 22.97 16.21 9.47
C LYS A 22 21.84 15.31 9.02
N ASP A 23 21.34 15.56 7.83
CA ASP A 23 20.36 14.71 7.16
C ASP A 23 20.88 13.28 6.98
N LEU A 24 20.00 12.29 7.05
CA LEU A 24 20.32 10.87 6.94
C LEU A 24 19.70 10.28 5.67
N LEU A 25 20.54 9.71 4.81
CA LEU A 25 20.09 8.96 3.64
C LEU A 25 20.32 7.45 3.84
N ARG A 26 19.25 6.66 3.72
CA ARG A 26 19.34 5.21 3.69
C ARG A 26 19.27 4.75 2.23
N LEU A 27 20.34 4.10 1.77
CA LEU A 27 20.42 3.64 0.40
C LEU A 27 20.67 2.14 0.32
N LEU A 28 20.06 1.54 -0.71
CA LEU A 28 20.24 0.14 -1.08
C LEU A 28 21.26 0.03 -2.20
N THR A 29 22.18 -0.94 -2.12
CA THR A 29 22.96 -1.38 -3.29
C THR A 29 22.45 -2.73 -3.76
N CYS A 30 22.06 -2.82 -5.04
CA CYS A 30 21.57 -4.05 -5.65
C CYS A 30 22.09 -4.20 -7.09
N GLY A 31 22.01 -5.39 -7.64
CA GLY A 31 22.55 -5.76 -8.95
C GLY A 31 22.87 -7.25 -8.98
N SER A 32 23.24 -7.77 -10.14
CA SER A 32 23.59 -9.19 -10.30
C SER A 32 24.86 -9.56 -9.53
N VAL A 33 25.11 -10.85 -9.41
CA VAL A 33 26.40 -11.34 -8.95
C VAL A 33 27.48 -10.81 -9.89
N ASP A 34 28.62 -10.41 -9.33
CA ASP A 34 29.76 -9.84 -10.06
C ASP A 34 29.56 -8.45 -10.69
N ASP A 35 28.43 -7.76 -10.49
CA ASP A 35 28.27 -6.37 -10.97
C ASP A 35 29.17 -5.36 -10.21
N GLY A 36 29.80 -5.80 -9.11
CA GLY A 36 30.76 -4.99 -8.34
C GLY A 36 30.16 -4.21 -7.17
N LYS A 37 29.09 -4.70 -6.55
CA LYS A 37 28.46 -4.08 -5.37
C LYS A 37 29.44 -3.88 -4.22
N SER A 38 30.05 -4.94 -3.73
CA SER A 38 31.02 -4.89 -2.61
C SER A 38 32.24 -4.03 -2.96
N THR A 39 32.69 -4.07 -4.22
CA THR A 39 33.78 -3.21 -4.71
C THR A 39 33.37 -1.74 -4.65
N LEU A 40 32.15 -1.39 -5.05
CA LEU A 40 31.65 -0.02 -4.99
C LEU A 40 31.58 0.51 -3.56
N ILE A 41 31.01 -0.29 -2.64
CA ILE A 41 30.88 0.12 -1.23
C ILE A 41 32.28 0.27 -0.61
N GLY A 42 33.16 -0.70 -0.83
CA GLY A 42 34.54 -0.60 -0.38
C GLY A 42 35.26 0.64 -0.93
N ARG A 43 35.03 0.98 -2.21
CA ARG A 43 35.56 2.19 -2.84
C ARG A 43 35.01 3.48 -2.22
N LEU A 44 33.70 3.54 -1.99
CA LEU A 44 33.07 4.69 -1.31
C LEU A 44 33.66 4.93 0.08
N LEU A 45 33.85 3.86 0.86
CA LEU A 45 34.45 3.96 2.21
C LEU A 45 35.92 4.33 2.17
N HIS A 46 36.69 3.77 1.22
CA HIS A 46 38.12 4.05 1.06
C HIS A 46 38.36 5.51 0.63
N ASP A 47 37.71 5.95 -0.45
CA ASP A 47 37.98 7.27 -1.04
C ASP A 47 37.38 8.40 -0.18
N SER A 48 36.39 8.09 0.66
CA SER A 48 35.88 9.00 1.71
C SER A 48 36.77 9.03 2.96
N GLN A 49 37.92 8.35 2.97
CA GLN A 49 38.90 8.31 4.08
C GLN A 49 38.30 7.82 5.42
N LEU A 50 37.39 6.84 5.36
CA LEU A 50 36.67 6.34 6.52
C LEU A 50 37.18 4.96 6.99
N ILE A 51 38.26 4.45 6.37
CA ILE A 51 38.94 3.21 6.75
C ILE A 51 40.12 3.57 7.65
N TYR A 52 40.20 2.95 8.82
CA TYR A 52 41.32 3.14 9.74
C TYR A 52 42.60 2.48 9.21
N GLU A 53 43.78 3.02 9.60
CA GLU A 53 45.08 2.55 9.10
C GLU A 53 45.35 1.06 9.42
N ASP A 54 44.91 0.56 10.58
CA ASP A 54 45.00 -0.84 10.97
C ASP A 54 44.15 -1.75 10.08
N GLN A 55 42.90 -1.34 9.76
CA GLN A 55 42.03 -2.05 8.85
C GLN A 55 42.58 -2.09 7.42
N MET A 56 43.27 -1.02 7.01
CA MET A 56 43.91 -0.94 5.70
C MET A 56 45.09 -1.90 5.59
N ALA A 57 45.89 -2.01 6.64
CA ALA A 57 47.02 -2.94 6.69
C ALA A 57 46.57 -4.42 6.66
N ASP A 58 45.50 -4.75 7.37
CA ASP A 58 44.88 -6.08 7.33
C ASP A 58 44.31 -6.41 5.93
N LEU A 59 43.64 -5.43 5.30
CA LEU A 59 43.08 -5.56 3.97
C LEU A 59 44.16 -5.79 2.90
N GLU A 60 45.29 -5.10 2.98
CA GLU A 60 46.46 -5.31 2.10
C GLU A 60 47.03 -6.72 2.23
N ALA A 61 47.13 -7.22 3.46
CA ALA A 61 47.61 -8.58 3.73
C ALA A 61 46.63 -9.65 3.20
N ASP A 62 45.33 -9.48 3.41
CA ASP A 62 44.28 -10.37 2.92
C ASP A 62 44.18 -10.33 1.40
N SER A 63 44.30 -9.15 0.77
CA SER A 63 44.30 -8.97 -0.68
C SER A 63 45.45 -9.73 -1.36
N ALA A 64 46.62 -9.77 -0.73
CA ALA A 64 47.77 -10.48 -1.25
C ALA A 64 47.59 -12.02 -1.24
N THR A 65 46.70 -12.55 -0.38
CA THR A 65 46.48 -14.00 -0.21
C THR A 65 45.21 -14.50 -0.87
N MET A 66 44.11 -13.70 -0.89
CA MET A 66 42.79 -14.12 -1.35
C MET A 66 42.13 -13.11 -2.31
N GLY A 67 42.78 -11.99 -2.63
CA GLY A 67 42.18 -10.93 -3.45
C GLY A 67 41.97 -11.32 -4.92
N SER A 68 40.90 -10.84 -5.51
CA SER A 68 40.52 -11.03 -6.91
C SER A 68 40.93 -9.86 -7.82
N ALA A 69 41.42 -8.75 -7.25
CA ALA A 69 41.75 -7.49 -7.94
C ALA A 69 43.15 -7.45 -8.58
N GLY A 70 43.87 -8.57 -8.68
CA GLY A 70 45.23 -8.66 -9.23
C GLY A 70 46.29 -8.06 -8.31
N GLU A 71 47.11 -7.11 -8.81
CA GLU A 71 48.15 -6.44 -7.99
C GLU A 71 47.59 -5.30 -7.12
N ARG A 72 46.27 -5.02 -7.15
CA ARG A 72 45.63 -3.95 -6.39
C ARG A 72 44.98 -4.50 -5.12
N VAL A 73 44.79 -3.59 -4.14
CA VAL A 73 44.03 -3.92 -2.93
C VAL A 73 42.59 -4.25 -3.31
N ASP A 74 42.12 -5.42 -2.89
CA ASP A 74 40.73 -5.84 -3.13
C ASP A 74 39.80 -5.27 -2.07
N LEU A 75 39.19 -4.14 -2.39
CA LEU A 75 38.28 -3.42 -1.49
C LEU A 75 36.98 -4.19 -1.20
N ALA A 76 36.65 -5.23 -2.00
CA ALA A 76 35.49 -6.08 -1.73
C ALA A 76 35.68 -6.90 -0.44
N LEU A 77 36.90 -7.29 -0.10
CA LEU A 77 37.22 -8.02 1.14
C LEU A 77 36.87 -7.24 2.42
N LEU A 78 36.77 -5.92 2.33
CA LEU A 78 36.32 -5.06 3.44
C LEU A 78 34.85 -5.35 3.82
N MET A 79 34.07 -5.82 2.85
CA MET A 79 32.64 -6.04 3.00
C MET A 79 32.30 -7.45 3.51
N ASP A 80 33.15 -8.44 3.26
CA ASP A 80 32.92 -9.83 3.58
C ASP A 80 33.00 -10.08 5.10
N GLY A 81 31.86 -10.01 5.76
CA GLY A 81 31.75 -10.17 7.22
C GLY A 81 31.69 -11.63 7.68
N LEU A 82 31.04 -12.51 6.91
CA LEU A 82 30.85 -13.91 7.24
C LEU A 82 31.93 -14.78 6.60
N LYS A 83 32.37 -15.84 7.32
CA LYS A 83 33.34 -16.79 6.77
C LYS A 83 32.83 -17.45 5.48
N ALA A 84 31.51 -17.72 5.40
CA ALA A 84 30.87 -18.29 4.23
C ALA A 84 30.86 -17.30 3.03
N GLU A 85 30.75 -16.02 3.25
CA GLU A 85 30.83 -14.97 2.23
C GLU A 85 32.24 -14.92 1.64
N ARG A 86 33.26 -14.93 2.50
CA ARG A 86 34.67 -14.95 2.09
C ARG A 86 35.05 -16.21 1.30
N GLU A 87 34.52 -17.39 1.69
CA GLU A 87 34.78 -18.65 1.01
C GLU A 87 34.07 -18.76 -0.35
N GLN A 88 32.90 -18.11 -0.51
CA GLN A 88 32.08 -18.17 -1.73
C GLN A 88 32.21 -16.92 -2.62
N GLY A 89 32.74 -15.81 -2.07
CA GLY A 89 32.86 -14.52 -2.78
C GLY A 89 31.51 -13.90 -3.13
N ILE A 90 30.47 -14.17 -2.35
CA ILE A 90 29.12 -13.62 -2.54
C ILE A 90 28.55 -13.09 -1.23
N THR A 91 27.78 -12.00 -1.28
CA THR A 91 26.97 -11.52 -0.16
C THR A 91 25.81 -12.48 0.08
N ILE A 92 25.63 -12.95 1.32
CA ILE A 92 24.57 -13.89 1.71
C ILE A 92 23.48 -13.18 2.51
N ASP A 93 23.88 -12.36 3.48
CA ASP A 93 22.96 -11.63 4.35
C ASP A 93 23.03 -10.12 4.10
N VAL A 94 22.07 -9.36 4.66
CA VAL A 94 22.09 -7.90 4.56
C VAL A 94 23.14 -7.35 5.51
N ALA A 95 24.10 -6.61 4.97
CA ALA A 95 25.09 -5.89 5.75
C ALA A 95 24.80 -4.39 5.73
N TYR A 96 24.69 -3.77 6.92
CA TYR A 96 24.53 -2.33 7.02
C TYR A 96 25.88 -1.67 7.29
N ARG A 97 26.21 -0.64 6.48
CA ARG A 97 27.41 0.17 6.66
C ARG A 97 27.02 1.61 6.91
N TYR A 98 27.68 2.21 7.86
CA TYR A 98 27.41 3.57 8.32
C TYR A 98 28.61 4.44 8.01
N PHE A 99 28.39 5.58 7.38
CA PHE A 99 29.40 6.59 7.21
C PHE A 99 28.78 7.99 7.14
N SER A 100 29.61 9.01 7.23
CA SER A 100 29.16 10.40 7.25
C SER A 100 30.18 11.27 6.50
N THR A 101 29.68 12.15 5.66
CA THR A 101 30.47 13.24 5.08
C THR A 101 30.25 14.54 5.87
N SER A 102 30.85 15.63 5.43
CA SER A 102 30.57 16.95 6.00
C SER A 102 29.12 17.39 5.80
N ARG A 103 28.41 16.85 4.79
CA ARG A 103 27.07 17.28 4.40
C ARG A 103 25.97 16.36 4.90
N ARG A 104 26.16 15.02 4.84
CA ARG A 104 25.09 14.03 5.05
C ARG A 104 25.60 12.79 5.76
N LYS A 105 24.73 12.11 6.50
CA LYS A 105 24.94 10.74 7.03
C LYS A 105 24.37 9.72 6.07
N PHE A 106 24.99 8.55 6.01
CA PHE A 106 24.59 7.48 5.12
C PHE A 106 24.49 6.15 5.85
N ILE A 107 23.45 5.38 5.52
CA ILE A 107 23.33 3.97 5.83
C ILE A 107 23.22 3.23 4.51
N ILE A 108 24.21 2.40 4.18
CA ILE A 108 24.17 1.53 3.01
C ILE A 108 23.68 0.16 3.45
N ALA A 109 22.60 -0.33 2.83
CA ALA A 109 22.17 -1.71 2.90
C ALA A 109 22.81 -2.45 1.72
N ASP A 110 23.85 -3.23 1.99
CA ASP A 110 24.43 -4.15 1.00
C ASP A 110 23.59 -5.41 0.93
N THR A 111 23.10 -5.74 -0.25
CA THR A 111 22.17 -6.84 -0.44
C THR A 111 22.70 -7.88 -1.40
N PRO A 112 22.36 -9.18 -1.16
CA PRO A 112 22.78 -10.27 -2.02
C PRO A 112 22.32 -10.10 -3.46
N GLY A 113 23.20 -10.43 -4.42
CA GLY A 113 22.86 -10.46 -5.84
C GLY A 113 22.20 -11.75 -6.31
N HIS A 114 22.25 -12.83 -5.52
CA HIS A 114 21.80 -14.15 -5.93
C HIS A 114 20.30 -14.35 -5.66
N GLU A 115 19.61 -14.98 -6.60
CA GLU A 115 18.16 -15.22 -6.54
C GLU A 115 17.67 -15.87 -5.25
N GLN A 116 18.43 -16.85 -4.71
CA GLN A 116 18.08 -17.57 -3.48
C GLN A 116 17.99 -16.67 -2.24
N TYR A 117 18.61 -15.49 -2.27
CA TYR A 117 18.64 -14.53 -1.17
C TYR A 117 17.72 -13.33 -1.38
N THR A 118 16.74 -13.41 -2.29
CA THR A 118 15.77 -12.33 -2.57
C THR A 118 15.10 -11.82 -1.29
N ARG A 119 14.79 -12.67 -0.32
CA ARG A 119 14.24 -12.30 0.99
C ARG A 119 15.12 -11.28 1.73
N ASN A 120 16.45 -11.46 1.68
CA ASN A 120 17.40 -10.58 2.34
C ASN A 120 17.44 -9.22 1.62
N MET A 121 17.34 -9.22 0.28
CA MET A 121 17.19 -7.98 -0.49
C MET A 121 15.91 -7.21 -0.09
N VAL A 122 14.76 -7.89 -0.01
CA VAL A 122 13.49 -7.26 0.43
C VAL A 122 13.64 -6.64 1.82
N THR A 123 14.29 -7.36 2.75
CA THR A 123 14.55 -6.87 4.10
C THR A 123 15.43 -5.62 4.10
N GLY A 124 16.53 -5.61 3.35
CA GLY A 124 17.41 -4.44 3.24
C GLY A 124 16.71 -3.24 2.58
N ALA A 125 15.99 -3.51 1.50
CA ALA A 125 15.30 -2.48 0.73
C ALA A 125 14.14 -1.82 1.48
N SER A 126 13.47 -2.53 2.39
CA SER A 126 12.27 -2.04 3.09
C SER A 126 12.49 -0.77 3.92
N THR A 127 13.74 -0.48 4.29
CA THR A 127 14.10 0.71 5.08
C THR A 127 14.80 1.80 4.28
N CYS A 128 15.04 1.57 2.98
CA CYS A 128 15.79 2.48 2.12
C CYS A 128 14.89 3.48 1.40
N GLU A 129 15.46 4.64 1.13
CA GLU A 129 14.83 5.76 0.45
C GLU A 129 15.32 5.88 -1.01
N LEU A 130 16.54 5.40 -1.29
CA LEU A 130 17.18 5.43 -2.60
C LEU A 130 17.79 4.06 -2.92
N ALA A 131 17.75 3.66 -4.19
CA ALA A 131 18.41 2.44 -4.67
C ALA A 131 19.51 2.75 -5.68
N VAL A 132 20.71 2.17 -5.47
CA VAL A 132 21.79 2.14 -6.45
C VAL A 132 21.78 0.77 -7.12
N VAL A 133 21.29 0.72 -8.35
CA VAL A 133 21.21 -0.49 -9.17
C VAL A 133 22.47 -0.58 -10.02
N LEU A 134 23.35 -1.54 -9.72
CA LEU A 134 24.56 -1.75 -10.51
C LEU A 134 24.24 -2.59 -11.75
N VAL A 135 24.85 -2.20 -12.87
CA VAL A 135 24.76 -2.89 -14.16
C VAL A 135 26.16 -3.01 -14.73
N ASP A 136 26.61 -4.24 -15.02
CA ASP A 136 27.90 -4.48 -15.70
C ASP A 136 27.80 -4.03 -17.17
N ALA A 137 28.64 -3.08 -17.55
CA ALA A 137 28.67 -2.51 -18.92
C ALA A 137 28.81 -3.55 -20.03
N ARG A 138 29.41 -4.71 -19.75
CA ARG A 138 29.59 -5.79 -20.73
C ARG A 138 28.32 -6.59 -20.98
N HIS A 139 27.43 -6.68 -19.97
CA HIS A 139 26.27 -7.58 -20.00
C HIS A 139 24.94 -6.81 -20.14
N GLY A 140 24.90 -5.54 -19.75
CA GLY A 140 23.70 -4.72 -19.79
C GLY A 140 22.62 -5.15 -18.79
N VAL A 141 21.37 -4.87 -19.12
CA VAL A 141 20.20 -5.16 -18.26
C VAL A 141 19.85 -6.64 -18.34
N VAL A 142 20.30 -7.42 -17.37
CA VAL A 142 20.05 -8.87 -17.26
C VAL A 142 18.77 -9.16 -16.45
N GLU A 143 18.37 -10.44 -16.42
CA GLU A 143 17.18 -10.89 -15.69
C GLU A 143 17.20 -10.47 -14.20
N GLN A 144 18.34 -10.59 -13.56
CA GLN A 144 18.49 -10.23 -12.14
C GLN A 144 18.35 -8.72 -11.92
N THR A 145 18.84 -7.90 -12.86
CA THR A 145 18.63 -6.44 -12.84
C THR A 145 17.14 -6.11 -12.88
N ARG A 146 16.36 -6.79 -13.75
CA ARG A 146 14.91 -6.62 -13.84
C ARG A 146 14.19 -6.99 -12.54
N ARG A 147 14.56 -8.13 -11.96
CA ARG A 147 14.01 -8.60 -10.67
C ARG A 147 14.27 -7.61 -9.55
N HIS A 148 15.50 -7.11 -9.42
CA HIS A 148 15.86 -6.15 -8.40
C HIS A 148 15.11 -4.82 -8.60
N SER A 149 15.02 -4.33 -9.82
CA SER A 149 14.27 -3.11 -10.14
C SER A 149 12.77 -3.26 -9.82
N PHE A 150 12.19 -4.44 -10.09
CA PHE A 150 10.81 -4.74 -9.71
C PHE A 150 10.61 -4.71 -8.19
N ILE A 151 11.51 -5.30 -7.41
CA ILE A 151 11.44 -5.28 -5.95
C ILE A 151 11.61 -3.85 -5.41
N VAL A 152 12.52 -3.07 -5.97
CA VAL A 152 12.73 -1.66 -5.64
C VAL A 152 11.44 -0.86 -5.86
N SER A 153 10.80 -1.00 -7.02
CA SER A 153 9.50 -0.39 -7.33
C SER A 153 8.40 -0.86 -6.37
N LEU A 154 8.28 -2.18 -6.14
CA LEU A 154 7.28 -2.79 -5.27
C LEU A 154 7.37 -2.24 -3.83
N LEU A 155 8.60 -2.02 -3.33
CA LEU A 155 8.84 -1.44 -2.01
C LEU A 155 8.72 0.09 -1.99
N GLY A 156 8.31 0.69 -3.11
CA GLY A 156 8.02 2.11 -3.23
C GLY A 156 9.27 3.00 -3.22
N ILE A 157 10.48 2.47 -3.44
CA ILE A 157 11.69 3.27 -3.61
C ILE A 157 11.61 3.91 -5.00
N ARG A 158 11.46 5.23 -5.03
CA ARG A 158 11.26 5.99 -6.28
C ARG A 158 12.55 6.56 -6.82
N ASP A 159 13.49 6.90 -5.94
CA ASP A 159 14.78 7.48 -6.32
C ASP A 159 15.76 6.35 -6.66
N VAL A 160 16.13 6.25 -7.92
CA VAL A 160 16.99 5.17 -8.44
C VAL A 160 18.19 5.76 -9.16
N VAL A 161 19.37 5.30 -8.77
CA VAL A 161 20.62 5.51 -9.50
C VAL A 161 20.98 4.23 -10.24
N VAL A 162 21.10 4.30 -11.57
CA VAL A 162 21.60 3.20 -12.38
C VAL A 162 23.08 3.38 -12.62
N ALA A 163 23.88 2.68 -11.83
CA ALA A 163 25.34 2.74 -11.89
C ALA A 163 25.86 1.74 -12.94
N VAL A 164 26.15 2.23 -14.15
CA VAL A 164 26.75 1.43 -15.22
C VAL A 164 28.23 1.24 -14.92
N ASN A 165 28.54 0.12 -14.25
CA ASN A 165 29.86 -0.18 -13.73
C ASN A 165 30.74 -0.94 -14.74
N LYS A 166 32.05 -0.96 -14.50
CA LYS A 166 33.06 -1.60 -15.33
C LYS A 166 33.18 -1.00 -16.74
N MET A 167 32.98 0.32 -16.85
CA MET A 167 33.15 1.05 -18.09
C MET A 167 34.58 0.94 -18.66
N ASP A 168 35.56 0.71 -17.79
CA ASP A 168 36.96 0.40 -18.17
C ASP A 168 37.09 -0.83 -19.06
N LEU A 169 36.22 -1.84 -18.88
CA LEU A 169 36.25 -3.08 -19.66
C LEU A 169 35.59 -2.97 -21.03
N VAL A 170 34.85 -1.90 -21.30
CA VAL A 170 34.23 -1.59 -22.59
C VAL A 170 34.87 -0.36 -23.25
N GLY A 171 36.07 0.04 -22.80
CA GLY A 171 36.82 1.14 -23.36
C GLY A 171 36.15 2.50 -23.19
N TRP A 172 35.35 2.70 -22.13
CA TRP A 172 34.64 3.93 -21.81
C TRP A 172 33.65 4.40 -22.88
N SER A 173 33.05 3.43 -23.61
CA SER A 173 32.16 3.68 -24.75
C SER A 173 30.87 4.36 -24.31
N GLU A 174 30.61 5.57 -24.82
CA GLU A 174 29.35 6.28 -24.70
C GLU A 174 28.19 5.49 -25.31
N GLU A 175 28.42 4.83 -26.49
CA GLU A 175 27.41 4.00 -27.16
C GLU A 175 26.94 2.84 -26.27
N ALA A 176 27.87 2.14 -25.60
CA ALA A 176 27.53 1.05 -24.68
C ALA A 176 26.72 1.54 -23.46
N PHE A 177 27.04 2.74 -22.96
CA PHE A 177 26.28 3.37 -21.90
C PHE A 177 24.87 3.75 -22.36
N ASP A 178 24.74 4.37 -23.52
CA ASP A 178 23.45 4.79 -24.09
C ASP A 178 22.52 3.60 -24.38
N ASP A 179 23.06 2.50 -24.88
CA ASP A 179 22.29 1.27 -25.08
C ASP A 179 21.68 0.74 -23.77
N ILE A 180 22.48 0.73 -22.71
CA ILE A 180 22.03 0.31 -21.37
C ILE A 180 20.99 1.29 -20.82
N ARG A 181 21.24 2.59 -20.93
CA ARG A 181 20.31 3.64 -20.53
C ARG A 181 18.96 3.48 -21.21
N ASN A 182 18.93 3.36 -22.54
CA ASN A 182 17.72 3.19 -23.33
C ASN A 182 16.96 1.90 -22.99
N CYS A 183 17.67 0.81 -22.70
CA CYS A 183 17.08 -0.46 -22.27
C CYS A 183 16.44 -0.34 -20.89
N TYR A 184 17.15 0.28 -19.92
CA TYR A 184 16.65 0.45 -18.56
C TYR A 184 15.51 1.46 -18.47
N GLN A 185 15.51 2.54 -19.27
CA GLN A 185 14.42 3.51 -19.31
C GLN A 185 13.08 2.86 -19.71
N LYS A 186 13.09 1.89 -20.61
CA LYS A 186 11.88 1.12 -20.95
C LYS A 186 11.39 0.29 -19.76
N LEU A 187 12.31 -0.37 -19.06
CA LEU A 187 11.98 -1.12 -17.84
C LEU A 187 11.45 -0.19 -16.74
N ALA A 188 12.06 0.99 -16.55
CA ALA A 188 11.64 1.97 -15.55
C ALA A 188 10.21 2.47 -15.80
N ALA A 189 9.86 2.70 -17.09
CA ALA A 189 8.50 3.08 -17.47
C ALA A 189 7.47 1.99 -17.18
N ASP A 190 7.81 0.72 -17.40
CA ASP A 190 6.95 -0.43 -17.10
C ASP A 190 6.75 -0.61 -15.57
N LEU A 191 7.70 -0.12 -14.75
CA LEU A 191 7.71 -0.24 -13.29
C LEU A 191 7.24 1.03 -12.56
N ASP A 192 6.79 2.06 -13.28
CA ASP A 192 6.42 3.37 -12.71
C ASP A 192 7.53 3.97 -11.82
N LEU A 193 8.79 3.72 -12.16
CA LEU A 193 9.92 4.35 -11.52
C LEU A 193 10.09 5.77 -12.07
N ALA A 194 10.31 6.73 -11.16
CA ALA A 194 10.67 8.09 -11.54
C ALA A 194 11.95 8.09 -12.41
N ASP A 195 12.23 9.20 -13.08
CA ASP A 195 13.37 9.33 -14.00
C ASP A 195 14.69 8.90 -13.31
N PRO A 196 15.24 7.71 -13.59
CA PRO A 196 16.44 7.22 -12.92
C PRO A 196 17.67 8.04 -13.32
N TYR A 197 18.54 8.32 -12.35
CA TYR A 197 19.83 8.93 -12.63
C TYR A 197 20.82 7.89 -13.15
N PHE A 198 21.31 8.06 -14.37
CA PHE A 198 22.28 7.15 -15.01
C PHE A 198 23.70 7.65 -14.83
N LEU A 199 24.58 6.78 -14.34
CA LEU A 199 25.96 7.12 -14.00
C LEU A 199 26.93 6.09 -14.60
N PRO A 200 27.79 6.47 -15.59
CA PRO A 200 28.87 5.60 -16.04
C PRO A 200 30.03 5.66 -15.03
N MET A 201 30.57 4.49 -14.65
CA MET A 201 31.61 4.44 -13.60
C MET A 201 32.50 3.20 -13.69
N SER A 202 33.63 3.25 -12.97
CA SER A 202 34.43 2.07 -12.62
C SER A 202 34.68 2.05 -11.11
N ALA A 203 33.99 1.16 -10.41
CA ALA A 203 34.19 0.97 -8.97
C ALA A 203 35.62 0.50 -8.64
N LEU A 204 36.24 -0.27 -9.54
CA LEU A 204 37.62 -0.75 -9.36
C LEU A 204 38.65 0.38 -9.49
N LEU A 205 38.48 1.27 -10.45
CA LEU A 205 39.42 2.38 -10.72
C LEU A 205 39.10 3.64 -9.92
N GLY A 206 37.84 3.79 -9.46
CA GLY A 206 37.36 4.97 -8.72
C GLY A 206 36.75 6.06 -9.60
N ASP A 207 36.73 5.87 -10.95
CA ASP A 207 36.16 6.88 -11.86
C ASP A 207 34.67 7.06 -11.61
N ASN A 208 34.22 8.29 -11.41
CA ASN A 208 32.86 8.72 -11.10
C ASN A 208 32.26 8.11 -9.80
N VAL A 209 33.08 7.66 -8.86
CA VAL A 209 32.62 7.22 -7.53
C VAL A 209 32.57 8.40 -6.56
N VAL A 210 33.72 8.96 -6.19
CA VAL A 210 33.83 10.15 -5.34
C VAL A 210 34.24 11.37 -6.17
N ASP A 211 35.23 11.19 -7.04
CA ASP A 211 35.72 12.22 -7.95
C ASP A 211 35.35 11.87 -9.41
N THR A 212 35.29 12.90 -10.26
CA THR A 212 35.15 12.72 -11.71
C THR A 212 36.40 12.06 -12.28
N GLY A 213 36.26 10.97 -13.00
CA GLY A 213 37.37 10.30 -13.67
C GLY A 213 37.91 11.10 -14.86
N HIS A 214 39.10 10.71 -15.34
CA HIS A 214 39.73 11.34 -16.52
C HIS A 214 39.33 10.68 -17.84
N ASN A 215 38.52 9.60 -17.80
CA ASN A 215 38.20 8.77 -18.94
C ASN A 215 36.78 8.99 -19.48
N LEU A 216 35.99 9.86 -18.88
CA LEU A 216 34.56 10.08 -19.13
C LEU A 216 34.27 11.53 -19.54
N ASP A 217 35.10 12.11 -20.43
CA ASP A 217 34.98 13.50 -20.90
C ASP A 217 33.61 13.82 -21.57
N TRP A 218 32.88 12.81 -21.99
CA TRP A 218 31.55 12.92 -22.58
C TRP A 218 30.40 12.95 -21.55
N PHE A 219 30.71 12.71 -20.27
CA PHE A 219 29.71 12.69 -19.21
C PHE A 219 29.80 13.94 -18.33
N ASP A 220 28.75 14.77 -18.38
CA ASP A 220 28.69 16.05 -17.64
C ASP A 220 28.01 15.95 -16.25
N GLY A 221 27.56 14.75 -15.83
CA GLY A 221 26.88 14.54 -14.57
C GLY A 221 27.81 14.52 -13.34
N PRO A 222 27.28 14.74 -12.11
CA PRO A 222 28.06 14.61 -10.89
C PRO A 222 28.48 13.15 -10.63
N PRO A 223 29.62 12.89 -9.98
CA PRO A 223 29.98 11.56 -9.48
C PRO A 223 29.00 11.09 -8.40
N LEU A 224 29.00 9.77 -8.13
CA LEU A 224 28.02 9.14 -7.24
C LEU A 224 27.93 9.81 -5.86
N MET A 225 29.06 10.05 -5.21
CA MET A 225 29.07 10.66 -3.87
C MET A 225 28.45 12.05 -3.89
N GLN A 226 28.79 12.88 -4.86
CA GLN A 226 28.21 14.22 -4.98
C GLN A 226 26.70 14.18 -5.24
N TYR A 227 26.23 13.23 -6.07
CA TYR A 227 24.80 13.02 -6.27
C TYR A 227 24.12 12.63 -4.97
N LEU A 228 24.64 11.63 -4.23
CA LEU A 228 24.09 11.17 -2.97
C LEU A 228 24.06 12.25 -1.87
N GLU A 229 25.01 13.18 -1.89
CA GLU A 229 25.05 14.33 -0.95
C GLU A 229 24.01 15.40 -1.26
N THR A 230 23.56 15.50 -2.50
CA THR A 230 22.74 16.62 -2.99
C THR A 230 21.32 16.21 -3.39
N VAL A 231 21.07 14.92 -3.62
CA VAL A 231 19.75 14.44 -4.01
C VAL A 231 18.75 14.73 -2.89
N ASP A 232 17.65 15.38 -3.28
CA ASP A 232 16.48 15.52 -2.41
C ASP A 232 15.60 14.30 -2.61
N VAL A 233 15.65 13.38 -1.67
CA VAL A 233 14.85 12.17 -1.72
C VAL A 233 13.44 12.53 -1.29
N ALA A 234 12.53 12.53 -2.25
CA ALA A 234 11.12 12.72 -1.98
C ALA A 234 10.62 11.56 -1.10
N THR A 235 10.56 11.78 0.20
CA THR A 235 10.12 10.75 1.16
C THR A 235 8.67 10.33 0.90
N GLY A 236 7.90 11.13 0.13
CA GLY A 236 6.49 10.87 -0.15
C GLY A 236 5.64 10.70 1.12
N VAL A 237 6.20 11.09 2.27
CA VAL A 237 5.54 10.93 3.55
C VAL A 237 4.48 12.01 3.70
N ASP A 238 3.25 11.57 3.99
CA ASP A 238 2.14 12.46 4.30
C ASP A 238 2.47 13.27 5.57
N LEU A 239 2.46 14.59 5.46
CA LEU A 239 2.69 15.52 6.57
C LEU A 239 1.39 16.03 7.21
N ASP A 240 0.24 15.78 6.59
CA ASP A 240 -1.05 16.32 7.02
C ASP A 240 -1.78 15.36 7.97
N HIS A 241 -1.69 14.04 7.74
CA HIS A 241 -2.46 13.05 8.48
C HIS A 241 -1.59 12.28 9.47
N LEU A 242 -1.79 12.56 10.75
CA LEU A 242 -1.03 11.90 11.83
C LEU A 242 -1.29 10.40 11.86
N ARG A 243 -0.19 9.64 11.95
CA ARG A 243 -0.16 8.21 12.30
C ARG A 243 0.95 7.98 13.32
N LEU A 244 0.56 7.69 14.56
CA LEU A 244 1.50 7.34 15.63
C LEU A 244 1.11 5.99 16.23
N PRO A 245 1.69 4.88 15.74
CA PRO A 245 1.50 3.56 16.35
C PRO A 245 2.09 3.52 17.76
N VAL A 246 1.29 3.13 18.74
CA VAL A 246 1.72 3.03 20.14
C VAL A 246 2.49 1.73 20.34
N GLN A 247 3.80 1.82 20.51
CA GLN A 247 4.68 0.68 20.70
C GLN A 247 4.85 0.29 22.17
N MET A 248 4.74 1.26 23.08
CA MET A 248 4.88 1.05 24.51
C MET A 248 4.10 2.10 25.29
N VAL A 249 3.52 1.68 26.42
CA VAL A 249 2.92 2.60 27.40
C VAL A 249 3.88 2.72 28.57
N LEU A 250 4.29 3.95 28.88
CA LEU A 250 5.21 4.30 29.95
C LEU A 250 4.43 4.85 31.14
N ARG A 251 4.61 4.25 32.32
CA ARG A 251 4.02 4.71 33.58
C ARG A 251 5.03 4.55 34.71
N PRO A 252 6.10 5.37 34.76
CA PRO A 252 7.15 5.27 35.77
C PRO A 252 6.65 5.64 37.18
N ASP A 253 5.64 6.48 37.28
CA ASP A 253 5.01 6.93 38.54
C ASP A 253 3.50 7.15 38.34
N GLN A 254 2.84 7.76 39.36
CA GLN A 254 1.39 7.98 39.33
C GLN A 254 0.99 9.21 38.51
N ASP A 255 1.92 10.13 38.29
CA ASP A 255 1.67 11.43 37.65
C ASP A 255 2.07 11.44 36.17
N PHE A 256 2.73 10.38 35.68
CA PHE A 256 3.15 10.29 34.27
C PHE A 256 2.54 9.06 33.56
N ARG A 257 1.80 9.30 32.51
CA ARG A 257 1.35 8.29 31.56
C ARG A 257 1.69 8.71 30.14
N GLY A 258 2.66 8.06 29.55
CA GLY A 258 3.16 8.36 28.20
C GLY A 258 2.95 7.22 27.22
N PHE A 259 2.66 7.56 25.98
CA PHE A 259 2.44 6.65 24.85
C PHE A 259 3.62 6.79 23.90
N ALA A 260 4.53 5.82 23.93
CA ALA A 260 5.76 5.85 23.14
C ALA A 260 5.56 5.19 21.78
N GLY A 261 6.05 5.84 20.73
CA GLY A 261 6.03 5.36 19.36
C GLY A 261 6.90 6.18 18.43
N THR A 262 6.98 5.76 17.18
CA THR A 262 7.60 6.54 16.11
C THR A 262 6.49 7.14 15.25
N VAL A 263 6.56 8.43 14.99
CA VAL A 263 5.61 9.12 14.08
C VAL A 263 5.77 8.52 12.69
N ALA A 264 4.75 7.84 12.20
CA ALA A 264 4.75 7.20 10.87
C ALA A 264 4.41 8.20 9.76
N SER A 265 3.50 9.13 10.02
CA SER A 265 3.14 10.25 9.15
C SER A 265 2.49 11.38 9.95
N GLY A 266 2.32 12.52 9.30
CA GLY A 266 1.79 13.74 9.92
C GLY A 266 2.80 14.45 10.81
N VAL A 267 2.40 15.62 11.27
CA VAL A 267 3.17 16.44 12.21
C VAL A 267 2.37 16.59 13.49
N LEU A 268 3.00 16.31 14.63
CA LEU A 268 2.40 16.35 15.96
C LEU A 268 2.90 17.57 16.74
N ARG A 269 1.99 18.28 17.42
CA ARG A 269 2.28 19.42 18.29
C ARG A 269 1.52 19.30 19.60
N PRO A 270 2.04 19.84 20.72
CA PRO A 270 1.23 20.06 21.92
C PRO A 270 0.00 20.92 21.58
N GLY A 271 -1.19 20.51 22.05
CA GLY A 271 -2.47 21.13 21.74
C GLY A 271 -3.24 20.49 20.58
N ASP A 272 -2.65 19.59 19.80
CA ASP A 272 -3.34 18.90 18.73
C ASP A 272 -4.38 17.91 19.27
N GLU A 273 -5.58 17.88 18.65
CA GLU A 273 -6.60 16.88 18.94
C GLU A 273 -6.25 15.55 18.28
N VAL A 274 -6.28 14.47 19.04
CA VAL A 274 -6.00 13.12 18.56
C VAL A 274 -7.12 12.15 18.91
N VAL A 275 -7.26 11.12 18.08
CA VAL A 275 -8.19 10.01 18.28
C VAL A 275 -7.40 8.73 18.47
N ALA A 276 -7.68 8.01 19.55
CA ALA A 276 -7.13 6.68 19.80
C ALA A 276 -7.96 5.61 19.09
N LEU A 277 -7.36 4.82 18.22
CA LEU A 277 -8.02 3.70 17.54
C LEU A 277 -7.49 2.37 18.09
N PRO A 278 -8.35 1.33 18.24
CA PRO A 278 -9.71 1.22 17.70
C PRO A 278 -10.83 1.84 18.55
N SER A 279 -10.55 2.31 19.78
CA SER A 279 -11.59 2.76 20.73
C SER A 279 -12.40 3.96 20.25
N GLY A 280 -11.82 4.84 19.42
CA GLY A 280 -12.43 6.08 18.96
C GLY A 280 -12.43 7.20 20.01
N MET A 281 -11.75 7.02 21.15
CA MET A 281 -11.66 8.03 22.19
C MET A 281 -10.79 9.21 21.73
N ARG A 282 -11.26 10.42 22.04
CA ARG A 282 -10.58 11.68 21.68
C ARG A 282 -9.86 12.25 22.89
N SER A 283 -8.73 12.88 22.66
CA SER A 283 -8.00 13.67 23.67
C SER A 283 -7.11 14.70 22.96
N THR A 284 -6.44 15.52 23.75
CA THR A 284 -5.50 16.53 23.27
C THR A 284 -4.09 16.15 23.70
N VAL A 285 -3.12 16.35 22.81
CA VAL A 285 -1.69 16.18 23.12
C VAL A 285 -1.28 17.23 24.14
N GLU A 286 -0.83 16.78 25.30
CA GLU A 286 -0.35 17.67 26.36
C GLU A 286 1.13 18.00 26.17
N ARG A 287 1.99 16.94 26.02
CA ARG A 287 3.44 17.09 25.85
C ARG A 287 3.98 16.05 24.88
N ILE A 288 5.06 16.39 24.21
CA ILE A 288 5.88 15.48 23.40
C ILE A 288 7.23 15.36 24.08
N VAL A 289 7.48 14.22 24.71
CA VAL A 289 8.63 13.98 25.57
C VAL A 289 9.67 13.13 24.86
N THR A 290 10.95 13.54 24.94
CA THR A 290 12.10 12.75 24.50
C THR A 290 13.13 12.64 25.64
N PHE A 291 14.21 11.89 25.39
CA PHE A 291 15.31 11.79 26.37
C PHE A 291 15.95 13.15 26.65
N ASP A 292 16.05 14.00 25.62
CA ASP A 292 16.72 15.32 25.66
C ASP A 292 15.79 16.45 26.13
N GLY A 293 14.51 16.12 26.41
CA GLY A 293 13.50 17.08 26.87
C GLY A 293 12.24 17.07 26.00
N ASP A 294 11.39 18.07 26.24
CA ASP A 294 10.13 18.23 25.53
C ASP A 294 10.34 18.90 24.17
N LEU A 295 9.56 18.46 23.17
CA LEU A 295 9.57 19.01 21.84
C LEU A 295 8.31 19.86 21.57
N GLU A 296 8.49 20.96 20.84
CA GLU A 296 7.42 21.80 20.30
C GLU A 296 6.74 21.15 19.07
N VAL A 297 7.48 20.26 18.36
CA VAL A 297 6.99 19.61 17.15
C VAL A 297 7.71 18.29 16.93
N ALA A 298 6.96 17.27 16.47
CA ALA A 298 7.54 16.00 16.03
C ALA A 298 6.97 15.61 14.66
N GLY A 299 7.85 15.37 13.71
CA GLY A 299 7.52 14.90 12.35
C GLY A 299 7.79 13.41 12.15
N PRO A 300 7.54 12.89 10.94
CA PRO A 300 7.74 11.50 10.57
C PRO A 300 9.17 11.00 10.85
N GLY A 301 9.26 9.74 11.30
CA GLY A 301 10.53 9.11 11.67
C GLY A 301 11.04 9.45 13.08
N ARG A 302 10.43 10.44 13.77
CA ARG A 302 10.83 10.82 15.12
C ARG A 302 10.23 9.86 16.15
N ALA A 303 11.07 9.26 16.97
CA ALA A 303 10.64 8.48 18.14
C ALA A 303 10.31 9.43 19.29
N VAL A 304 9.09 9.34 19.83
CA VAL A 304 8.57 10.24 20.87
C VAL A 304 7.74 9.49 21.90
N THR A 305 7.56 10.12 23.06
CA THR A 305 6.56 9.73 24.05
C THR A 305 5.54 10.86 24.18
N VAL A 306 4.28 10.58 23.94
CA VAL A 306 3.19 11.56 23.98
C VAL A 306 2.42 11.40 25.27
N THR A 307 2.17 12.49 25.99
CA THR A 307 1.18 12.55 27.08
C THR A 307 -0.11 13.18 26.58
N LEU A 308 -1.23 12.73 27.10
CA LEU A 308 -2.57 13.22 26.71
C LEU A 308 -3.21 13.93 27.90
N ALA A 309 -4.02 14.96 27.60
CA ALA A 309 -4.70 15.77 28.61
C ALA A 309 -5.77 14.98 29.40
N ASP A 310 -6.37 13.96 28.77
CA ASP A 310 -7.39 13.11 29.37
C ASP A 310 -6.87 11.71 29.64
N GLU A 311 -7.34 11.07 30.72
CA GLU A 311 -7.08 9.67 31.01
C GLU A 311 -7.96 8.76 30.14
N ILE A 312 -7.59 8.60 28.86
CA ILE A 312 -8.25 7.66 27.95
C ILE A 312 -7.53 6.32 27.93
N ASP A 313 -8.25 5.24 27.56
CA ASP A 313 -7.65 3.92 27.44
C ASP A 313 -6.94 3.78 26.10
N VAL A 314 -5.60 3.77 26.18
CA VAL A 314 -4.69 3.55 25.05
C VAL A 314 -3.68 2.49 25.45
N SER A 315 -3.50 1.52 24.58
CA SER A 315 -2.66 0.35 24.82
C SER A 315 -1.61 0.19 23.72
N ARG A 316 -0.62 -0.68 23.96
CA ARG A 316 0.32 -1.10 22.91
C ARG A 316 -0.44 -1.75 21.75
N GLY A 317 -0.18 -1.28 20.54
CA GLY A 317 -0.83 -1.72 19.33
C GLY A 317 -1.97 -0.79 18.88
N ASP A 318 -2.39 0.16 19.70
CA ASP A 318 -3.32 1.19 19.30
C ASP A 318 -2.62 2.22 18.40
N LEU A 319 -3.41 3.00 17.69
CA LEU A 319 -2.94 4.04 16.77
C LEU A 319 -3.53 5.39 17.18
N LEU A 320 -2.68 6.37 17.44
CA LEU A 320 -3.10 7.75 17.60
C LEU A 320 -3.10 8.42 16.22
N VAL A 321 -4.24 9.04 15.86
CA VAL A 321 -4.47 9.65 14.54
C VAL A 321 -5.06 11.03 14.66
N SER A 322 -4.93 11.88 13.64
CA SER A 322 -5.74 13.08 13.47
C SER A 322 -7.21 12.70 13.21
N GLY A 323 -8.15 13.49 13.78
CA GLY A 323 -9.57 13.15 13.73
C GLY A 323 -10.25 13.30 12.38
N ASP A 324 -9.65 14.01 11.45
CA ASP A 324 -10.19 14.37 10.13
C ASP A 324 -9.97 13.31 9.04
N ALA A 325 -8.95 12.46 9.18
CA ALA A 325 -8.61 11.43 8.21
C ALA A 325 -8.25 10.09 8.88
N PRO A 326 -9.24 9.30 9.33
CA PRO A 326 -8.98 8.00 9.93
C PRO A 326 -8.40 7.02 8.90
N PRO A 327 -7.54 6.07 9.32
CA PRO A 327 -7.04 5.00 8.45
C PRO A 327 -8.16 4.06 8.03
N ASN A 328 -7.90 3.23 7.03
CA ASN A 328 -8.81 2.17 6.64
C ASN A 328 -8.92 1.11 7.75
N ARG A 329 -10.09 0.46 7.81
CA ARG A 329 -10.40 -0.60 8.78
C ARG A 329 -11.03 -1.77 8.05
N ALA A 330 -10.45 -2.98 8.18
CA ALA A 330 -11.01 -4.16 7.56
C ALA A 330 -10.55 -5.46 8.22
N HIS A 331 -11.37 -6.51 8.14
CA HIS A 331 -11.00 -7.89 8.46
C HIS A 331 -10.43 -8.65 7.26
N GLU A 332 -10.65 -8.15 6.06
CA GLU A 332 -10.11 -8.73 4.82
C GLU A 332 -9.41 -7.64 4.02
N VAL A 333 -8.18 -7.93 3.59
CA VAL A 333 -7.37 -7.02 2.78
C VAL A 333 -6.80 -7.73 1.57
N ASP A 334 -6.68 -7.02 0.46
CA ASP A 334 -5.84 -7.42 -0.66
C ASP A 334 -4.44 -6.85 -0.44
N ALA A 335 -3.43 -7.69 -0.54
CA ALA A 335 -2.05 -7.33 -0.35
C ALA A 335 -1.13 -8.02 -1.35
N THR A 336 -0.03 -7.37 -1.70
CA THR A 336 1.09 -8.06 -2.35
C THR A 336 1.91 -8.76 -1.30
N ILE A 337 2.14 -10.07 -1.48
CA ILE A 337 2.97 -10.90 -0.60
C ILE A 337 4.24 -11.30 -1.32
N VAL A 338 5.38 -11.15 -0.65
CA VAL A 338 6.66 -11.78 -1.01
C VAL A 338 6.81 -12.99 -0.11
N TRP A 339 6.80 -14.18 -0.69
CA TRP A 339 6.95 -15.42 0.08
C TRP A 339 8.43 -15.74 0.32
N MET A 340 8.79 -16.03 1.56
CA MET A 340 10.19 -16.13 2.02
C MET A 340 10.58 -17.49 2.57
N ASP A 341 9.66 -18.46 2.61
CA ASP A 341 9.91 -19.80 3.11
C ASP A 341 10.11 -20.79 1.97
N THR A 342 10.90 -21.83 2.25
CA THR A 342 11.07 -22.98 1.37
C THR A 342 9.84 -23.88 1.33
N GLU A 343 9.03 -23.89 2.42
CA GLU A 343 7.74 -24.55 2.45
C GLU A 343 6.73 -23.69 1.68
N PRO A 344 6.04 -24.27 0.68
CA PRO A 344 5.06 -23.49 -0.11
C PRO A 344 3.92 -22.96 0.75
N MET A 345 3.48 -21.73 0.45
CA MET A 345 2.26 -21.16 1.01
C MET A 345 1.05 -21.70 0.27
N GLU A 346 0.13 -22.30 1.02
CA GLU A 346 -1.16 -22.75 0.52
C GLU A 346 -2.29 -21.93 1.15
N PRO A 347 -3.33 -21.56 0.37
CA PRO A 347 -4.50 -20.90 0.92
C PRO A 347 -5.17 -21.70 2.05
N GLY A 348 -5.65 -20.98 3.08
CA GLY A 348 -6.32 -21.56 4.24
C GLY A 348 -5.39 -21.84 5.44
N ARG A 349 -4.08 -21.90 5.26
CA ARG A 349 -3.13 -22.05 6.38
C ARG A 349 -3.15 -20.81 7.27
N GLN A 350 -3.03 -21.01 8.58
CA GLN A 350 -3.06 -19.96 9.59
C GLN A 350 -1.64 -19.47 9.92
N TYR A 351 -1.46 -18.16 9.89
CA TYR A 351 -0.24 -17.45 10.24
C TYR A 351 -0.51 -16.43 11.35
N LEU A 352 0.53 -15.93 11.98
CA LEU A 352 0.47 -14.73 12.79
C LEU A 352 0.90 -13.54 11.93
N LEU A 353 -0.02 -12.62 11.67
CA LEU A 353 0.27 -11.36 11.01
C LEU A 353 0.73 -10.34 12.04
N ARG A 354 1.87 -9.68 11.79
CA ARG A 354 2.38 -8.57 12.60
C ARG A 354 2.49 -7.32 11.74
N SER A 355 1.86 -6.25 12.20
CA SER A 355 1.91 -4.92 11.60
C SER A 355 2.41 -3.88 12.61
N ALA A 356 2.52 -2.62 12.18
CA ALA A 356 2.84 -1.50 13.08
C ALA A 356 1.81 -1.33 14.21
N THR A 357 0.55 -1.69 13.96
CA THR A 357 -0.60 -1.56 14.87
C THR A 357 -0.93 -2.85 15.63
N GLY A 358 0.00 -3.81 15.69
CA GLY A 358 -0.17 -5.00 16.52
C GLY A 358 -0.08 -6.34 15.78
N GLN A 359 -0.76 -7.34 16.33
CA GLN A 359 -0.77 -8.70 15.79
C GLN A 359 -2.16 -9.31 15.73
N SER A 360 -2.40 -10.11 14.70
CA SER A 360 -3.67 -10.81 14.45
C SER A 360 -3.39 -12.20 13.89
N ASN A 361 -4.26 -13.18 14.16
CA ASN A 361 -4.22 -14.40 13.37
C ASN A 361 -4.73 -14.08 11.97
N ALA A 362 -4.06 -14.59 10.97
CA ALA A 362 -4.37 -14.33 9.57
C ALA A 362 -4.33 -15.61 8.74
N SER A 363 -5.11 -15.63 7.69
CA SER A 363 -5.09 -16.68 6.68
C SER A 363 -5.13 -16.05 5.29
N VAL A 364 -4.28 -16.53 4.39
CA VAL A 364 -4.41 -16.21 2.96
C VAL A 364 -5.60 -16.99 2.43
N THR A 365 -6.67 -16.28 2.07
CA THR A 365 -7.92 -16.91 1.60
C THR A 365 -7.87 -17.28 0.13
N SER A 366 -7.16 -16.49 -0.68
CA SER A 366 -6.94 -16.78 -2.11
C SER A 366 -5.71 -16.08 -2.65
N ILE A 367 -5.10 -16.69 -3.66
CA ILE A 367 -4.08 -16.06 -4.50
C ILE A 367 -4.81 -15.50 -5.73
N ARG A 368 -4.77 -14.16 -5.91
CA ARG A 368 -5.38 -13.52 -7.09
C ARG A 368 -4.60 -13.86 -8.35
N HIS A 369 -3.31 -13.56 -8.30
CA HIS A 369 -2.32 -13.92 -9.32
C HIS A 369 -0.91 -13.87 -8.72
N ARG A 370 0.00 -14.62 -9.31
CA ARG A 370 1.44 -14.51 -9.09
C ARG A 370 2.03 -13.61 -10.17
N VAL A 371 2.98 -12.77 -9.81
CA VAL A 371 3.72 -11.91 -10.75
C VAL A 371 4.99 -12.66 -11.21
N ASP A 372 5.15 -12.79 -12.51
CA ASP A 372 6.41 -13.24 -13.11
C ASP A 372 7.37 -12.03 -13.14
N VAL A 373 8.35 -12.03 -12.24
CA VAL A 373 9.27 -10.88 -12.05
C VAL A 373 10.13 -10.55 -13.28
N ASN A 374 10.23 -11.45 -14.25
CA ASN A 374 11.02 -11.24 -15.47
C ASN A 374 10.20 -10.59 -16.58
N THR A 375 8.92 -10.96 -16.67
CA THR A 375 8.01 -10.49 -17.72
C THR A 375 6.95 -9.51 -17.21
N LEU A 376 6.85 -9.33 -15.89
CA LEU A 376 5.81 -8.58 -15.18
C LEU A 376 4.39 -9.11 -15.44
N ALA A 377 4.27 -10.30 -16.04
CA ALA A 377 3.00 -10.90 -16.37
C ALA A 377 2.33 -11.52 -15.14
N GLU A 378 1.05 -11.27 -15.01
CA GLU A 378 0.20 -11.91 -14.01
C GLU A 378 -0.12 -13.35 -14.43
N ARG A 379 0.09 -14.32 -13.54
CA ARG A 379 -0.17 -15.74 -13.79
C ARG A 379 -1.01 -16.35 -12.67
N PRO A 380 -1.98 -17.21 -12.99
CA PRO A 380 -2.68 -17.99 -11.97
C PRO A 380 -1.71 -18.86 -11.18
N ALA A 381 -1.92 -18.97 -9.86
CA ALA A 381 -1.15 -19.85 -9.00
C ALA A 381 -2.04 -20.45 -7.91
N ALA A 382 -1.82 -21.71 -7.57
CA ALA A 382 -2.52 -22.41 -6.49
C ALA A 382 -1.74 -22.36 -5.16
N ALA A 383 -0.43 -22.13 -5.23
CA ALA A 383 0.47 -22.01 -4.09
C ALA A 383 1.61 -21.04 -4.44
N LEU A 384 2.34 -20.53 -3.43
CA LEU A 384 3.53 -19.71 -3.63
C LEU A 384 4.76 -20.46 -3.11
N GLY A 385 5.77 -20.54 -3.95
CA GLY A 385 7.08 -21.04 -3.58
C GLY A 385 8.01 -19.93 -3.09
N LEU A 386 9.21 -20.30 -2.66
CA LEU A 386 10.25 -19.37 -2.21
C LEU A 386 10.49 -18.27 -3.25
N ASN A 387 10.51 -17.01 -2.80
CA ASN A 387 10.72 -15.80 -3.62
C ASN A 387 9.58 -15.48 -4.62
N ASP A 388 8.46 -16.20 -4.57
CA ASP A 388 7.29 -15.82 -5.35
C ASP A 388 6.69 -14.50 -4.81
N ILE A 389 6.24 -13.66 -5.73
CA ILE A 389 5.53 -12.42 -5.44
C ILE A 389 4.13 -12.54 -6.01
N ALA A 390 3.11 -12.30 -5.18
CA ALA A 390 1.73 -12.49 -5.59
C ALA A 390 0.77 -11.49 -4.92
N ARG A 391 -0.30 -11.13 -5.62
CA ARG A 391 -1.46 -10.45 -5.01
C ARG A 391 -2.35 -11.51 -4.37
N CYS A 392 -2.63 -11.34 -3.09
CA CYS A 392 -3.40 -12.27 -2.28
C CYS A 392 -4.49 -11.55 -1.49
N ALA A 393 -5.60 -12.26 -1.26
CA ALA A 393 -6.58 -11.85 -0.27
C ALA A 393 -6.25 -12.48 1.08
N ILE A 394 -6.28 -11.68 2.14
CA ILE A 394 -5.92 -12.07 3.51
C ILE A 394 -7.10 -11.76 4.42
N SER A 395 -7.52 -12.74 5.22
CA SER A 395 -8.50 -12.54 6.28
C SER A 395 -7.82 -12.58 7.65
N THR A 396 -8.27 -11.73 8.56
CA THR A 396 -7.74 -11.61 9.93
C THR A 396 -8.85 -11.78 10.96
N ASP A 397 -8.51 -12.29 12.15
CA ASP A 397 -9.46 -12.46 13.27
C ASP A 397 -9.76 -11.14 13.98
N ARG A 398 -8.87 -10.14 13.83
CA ARG A 398 -9.05 -8.78 14.33
C ARG A 398 -9.08 -7.80 13.18
N GLU A 399 -9.82 -6.72 13.36
CA GLU A 399 -9.84 -5.62 12.41
C GLU A 399 -8.43 -5.00 12.30
N LEU A 400 -7.91 -4.90 11.08
CA LEU A 400 -6.65 -4.22 10.78
C LEU A 400 -6.93 -2.73 10.61
N LEU A 401 -6.07 -1.93 11.22
CA LEU A 401 -5.97 -0.48 10.97
C LEU A 401 -4.78 -0.28 10.03
N PHE A 402 -5.02 0.26 8.86
CA PHE A 402 -3.98 0.40 7.84
C PHE A 402 -4.23 1.56 6.89
N ASP A 403 -3.18 2.07 6.30
CA ASP A 403 -3.24 2.85 5.07
C ASP A 403 -2.70 1.99 3.92
N PRO A 404 -3.06 2.23 2.64
CA PRO A 404 -2.39 1.57 1.52
C PRO A 404 -0.88 1.78 1.58
N TYR A 405 -0.11 0.75 1.19
CA TYR A 405 1.36 0.78 1.32
C TYR A 405 2.02 1.91 0.52
N ASP A 406 1.45 2.28 -0.61
CA ASP A 406 1.90 3.40 -1.45
C ASP A 406 1.69 4.77 -0.79
N THR A 407 0.71 4.86 0.12
CA THR A 407 0.40 6.07 0.89
C THR A 407 1.23 6.13 2.18
N ASN A 408 1.31 5.01 2.92
CA ASN A 408 2.08 4.93 4.16
C ASN A 408 2.71 3.54 4.33
N ARG A 409 4.02 3.44 4.10
CA ARG A 409 4.75 2.17 4.18
C ARG A 409 4.71 1.52 5.57
N GLN A 410 4.68 2.31 6.65
CA GLN A 410 4.72 1.77 8.02
C GLN A 410 3.38 1.16 8.42
N THR A 411 2.27 1.84 8.17
CA THR A 411 0.92 1.35 8.50
C THR A 411 0.38 0.38 7.46
N GLY A 412 0.90 0.42 6.22
CA GLY A 412 0.51 -0.43 5.10
C GLY A 412 1.32 -1.72 4.96
N SER A 413 2.30 -1.99 5.83
CA SER A 413 3.12 -3.20 5.78
C SER A 413 2.84 -4.16 6.93
N PHE A 414 3.09 -5.44 6.67
CA PHE A 414 3.04 -6.49 7.68
C PHE A 414 4.00 -7.63 7.35
N VAL A 415 4.28 -8.47 8.34
CA VAL A 415 4.98 -9.75 8.14
C VAL A 415 4.08 -10.91 8.56
N LEU A 416 4.20 -12.02 7.84
CA LEU A 416 3.60 -13.30 8.18
C LEU A 416 4.61 -14.15 8.92
N VAL A 417 4.22 -14.65 10.09
CA VAL A 417 5.05 -15.48 10.95
C VAL A 417 4.37 -16.85 11.08
N ASP A 418 5.13 -17.91 10.84
CA ASP A 418 4.64 -19.26 11.06
C ASP A 418 4.47 -19.52 12.57
N ARG A 419 3.31 -20.05 12.95
CA ARG A 419 2.92 -20.21 14.36
C ARG A 419 3.68 -21.29 15.10
N LEU A 420 4.30 -22.23 14.38
CA LEU A 420 5.02 -23.36 14.97
C LEU A 420 6.50 -23.06 15.10
N SER A 421 7.12 -22.56 14.03
CA SER A 421 8.56 -22.27 14.00
C SER A 421 8.90 -20.87 14.53
N ASN A 422 7.92 -19.96 14.62
CA ASN A 422 8.11 -18.52 14.85
C ASN A 422 9.01 -17.83 13.80
N ALA A 423 9.24 -18.47 12.65
CA ALA A 423 9.98 -17.88 11.56
C ALA A 423 9.12 -16.90 10.76
N THR A 424 9.71 -15.82 10.28
CA THR A 424 9.07 -14.94 9.28
C THR A 424 9.07 -15.67 7.95
N VAL A 425 7.88 -15.94 7.42
CA VAL A 425 7.65 -16.72 6.19
C VAL A 425 7.20 -15.87 5.01
N GLY A 426 6.79 -14.64 5.25
CA GLY A 426 6.40 -13.70 4.20
C GLY A 426 6.35 -12.26 4.67
N ALA A 427 6.50 -11.33 3.74
CA ALA A 427 6.23 -9.92 3.95
C ALA A 427 5.10 -9.49 3.02
N GLY A 428 4.25 -8.57 3.50
CA GLY A 428 3.08 -8.11 2.77
C GLY A 428 2.94 -6.59 2.77
N MET A 429 2.45 -6.08 1.66
CA MET A 429 2.13 -4.68 1.41
C MET A 429 0.64 -4.59 1.11
N VAL A 430 -0.11 -3.94 2.00
CA VAL A 430 -1.56 -3.78 1.85
C VAL A 430 -1.85 -2.84 0.70
N ILE A 431 -2.70 -3.26 -0.22
CA ILE A 431 -3.15 -2.46 -1.35
C ILE A 431 -4.45 -1.75 -0.97
N GLU A 432 -5.43 -2.53 -0.54
CA GLU A 432 -6.76 -2.04 -0.23
C GLU A 432 -7.50 -3.03 0.68
N ALA A 433 -8.62 -2.61 1.26
CA ALA A 433 -9.54 -3.58 1.86
C ALA A 433 -10.10 -4.50 0.78
N SER A 434 -10.08 -5.80 1.04
CA SER A 434 -10.61 -6.77 0.07
C SER A 434 -12.10 -6.57 -0.10
N SER A 435 -12.53 -6.41 -1.34
CA SER A 435 -13.96 -6.34 -1.63
C SER A 435 -14.50 -7.74 -1.91
N GLY A 436 -15.63 -8.09 -1.31
CA GLY A 436 -16.33 -9.35 -1.60
C GLY A 436 -16.73 -9.51 -3.07
N TRP A 437 -16.64 -8.43 -3.87
CA TRP A 437 -16.93 -8.45 -5.31
C TRP A 437 -15.93 -9.30 -6.12
N ASP A 438 -14.68 -9.37 -5.66
CA ASP A 438 -13.58 -10.03 -6.38
C ASP A 438 -13.36 -11.46 -5.88
N ARG A 439 -14.16 -11.89 -4.88
CA ARG A 439 -14.07 -13.25 -4.31
C ARG A 439 -14.61 -14.28 -5.30
N GLN A 440 -13.73 -15.15 -5.77
CA GLN A 440 -14.13 -16.29 -6.60
C GLN A 440 -14.81 -17.36 -5.74
N PRO A 441 -15.88 -18.03 -6.25
CA PRO A 441 -16.45 -19.20 -5.57
C PRO A 441 -15.40 -20.31 -5.42
N ASP A 442 -15.51 -21.09 -4.34
CA ASP A 442 -14.66 -22.25 -4.15
C ASP A 442 -14.74 -23.21 -5.35
N ALA A 443 -13.59 -23.72 -5.77
CA ALA A 443 -13.47 -24.56 -6.97
C ALA A 443 -14.30 -25.89 -6.93
N GLY A 444 -14.81 -26.26 -5.76
CA GLY A 444 -15.66 -27.43 -5.57
C GLY A 444 -17.18 -27.18 -5.76
N LEU A 445 -17.58 -25.91 -5.97
CA LEU A 445 -19.01 -25.59 -6.14
C LEU A 445 -19.45 -25.84 -7.59
N VAL A 446 -20.50 -26.68 -7.76
CA VAL A 446 -21.10 -26.96 -9.06
C VAL A 446 -22.41 -26.20 -9.19
N ARG A 447 -22.58 -25.49 -10.31
CA ARG A 447 -23.82 -24.77 -10.62
C ARG A 447 -24.89 -25.77 -11.03
N HIS A 448 -25.95 -25.87 -10.26
CA HIS A 448 -27.16 -26.65 -10.65
C HIS A 448 -28.05 -25.79 -11.55
N ALA A 449 -28.29 -26.25 -12.76
CA ALA A 449 -29.23 -25.62 -13.67
C ALA A 449 -30.68 -25.92 -13.25
N SER A 450 -31.58 -24.95 -13.44
CA SER A 450 -33.02 -25.19 -13.26
C SER A 450 -33.56 -25.94 -14.48
N GLU A 451 -34.49 -26.87 -14.26
CA GLU A 451 -35.25 -27.53 -15.34
C GLU A 451 -36.28 -26.59 -16.00
N ILE A 452 -36.62 -25.47 -15.31
CA ILE A 452 -37.57 -24.48 -15.82
C ILE A 452 -36.77 -23.36 -16.52
N SER A 453 -37.03 -23.16 -17.80
CA SER A 453 -36.39 -22.14 -18.61
C SER A 453 -36.83 -20.72 -18.24
N SER A 454 -36.04 -19.72 -18.65
CA SER A 454 -36.39 -18.31 -18.50
C SER A 454 -37.68 -17.95 -19.25
N ASP A 455 -37.87 -18.53 -20.43
CA ASP A 455 -39.07 -18.27 -21.27
C ASP A 455 -40.35 -18.84 -20.63
N GLU A 456 -40.29 -20.04 -20.06
CA GLU A 456 -41.43 -20.62 -19.32
C GLU A 456 -41.81 -19.75 -18.12
N ARG A 457 -40.81 -19.20 -17.39
CA ARG A 457 -41.05 -18.28 -16.27
C ARG A 457 -41.68 -16.98 -16.76
N SER A 458 -41.13 -16.39 -17.83
CA SER A 458 -41.65 -15.15 -18.42
C SER A 458 -43.07 -15.30 -18.91
N ALA A 459 -43.37 -16.39 -19.60
CA ALA A 459 -44.75 -16.71 -20.02
C ALA A 459 -45.69 -16.94 -18.83
N ARG A 460 -45.20 -17.60 -17.75
CA ARG A 460 -45.99 -17.85 -16.55
C ARG A 460 -46.34 -16.61 -15.77
N PHE A 461 -45.36 -15.67 -15.63
CA PHE A 461 -45.55 -14.47 -14.84
C PHE A 461 -45.98 -13.24 -15.68
N GLY A 462 -46.02 -13.38 -16.99
CA GLY A 462 -46.36 -12.27 -17.91
C GLY A 462 -45.35 -11.11 -17.86
N GLN A 463 -44.09 -11.39 -17.53
CA GLN A 463 -43.04 -10.37 -17.34
C GLN A 463 -41.66 -10.94 -17.66
N HIS A 464 -40.74 -10.04 -18.04
CA HIS A 464 -39.32 -10.36 -18.06
C HIS A 464 -38.64 -9.87 -16.77
N PRO A 465 -37.77 -10.69 -16.17
CA PRO A 465 -37.10 -10.32 -14.91
C PRO A 465 -36.14 -9.18 -15.10
N CYS A 466 -36.18 -8.21 -14.17
CA CYS A 466 -35.21 -7.12 -14.10
C CYS A 466 -34.99 -6.68 -12.65
N THR A 467 -33.94 -5.91 -12.44
CA THR A 467 -33.68 -5.23 -11.17
C THR A 467 -33.73 -3.72 -11.38
N VAL A 468 -34.61 -3.05 -10.64
CA VAL A 468 -34.68 -1.59 -10.57
C VAL A 468 -33.90 -1.15 -9.35
N LEU A 469 -32.74 -0.51 -9.52
CA LEU A 469 -31.97 0.11 -8.44
C LEU A 469 -32.34 1.58 -8.31
N LEU A 470 -32.99 1.93 -7.20
CA LEU A 470 -33.23 3.32 -6.80
C LEU A 470 -32.03 3.79 -5.96
N THR A 471 -31.23 4.71 -6.48
CA THR A 471 -30.06 5.30 -5.81
C THR A 471 -30.25 6.79 -5.58
N GLY A 472 -29.59 7.36 -4.57
CA GLY A 472 -29.69 8.79 -4.18
C GLY A 472 -29.41 9.01 -2.70
N LEU A 473 -29.39 10.24 -2.26
CA LEU A 473 -29.10 10.64 -0.87
C LEU A 473 -30.10 10.03 0.13
N THR A 474 -29.74 9.99 1.40
CA THR A 474 -30.66 9.63 2.50
C THR A 474 -31.83 10.60 2.51
N ALA A 475 -33.05 10.12 2.82
CA ALA A 475 -34.28 10.90 2.78
C ALA A 475 -34.69 11.49 1.39
N ALA A 476 -34.03 11.09 0.29
CA ALA A 476 -34.41 11.49 -1.06
C ALA A 476 -35.77 10.91 -1.55
N GLY A 477 -36.39 9.99 -0.82
CA GLY A 477 -37.67 9.37 -1.17
C GLY A 477 -37.61 8.00 -1.83
N LYS A 478 -36.42 7.38 -1.90
CA LYS A 478 -36.20 6.06 -2.52
C LYS A 478 -37.13 4.96 -2.01
N SER A 479 -37.23 4.78 -0.70
CA SER A 479 -38.08 3.74 -0.07
C SER A 479 -39.57 3.99 -0.32
N THR A 480 -40.00 5.25 -0.39
CA THR A 480 -41.37 5.65 -0.70
C THR A 480 -41.73 5.29 -2.15
N ILE A 481 -40.82 5.64 -3.10
CA ILE A 481 -40.98 5.27 -4.52
C ILE A 481 -40.97 3.75 -4.67
N ALA A 482 -40.03 3.03 -4.00
CA ALA A 482 -39.95 1.58 -4.06
C ALA A 482 -41.21 0.90 -3.58
N THR A 483 -41.80 1.39 -2.48
CA THR A 483 -43.06 0.86 -1.92
C THR A 483 -44.25 1.10 -2.87
N SER A 484 -44.35 2.28 -3.45
CA SER A 484 -45.42 2.60 -4.40
C SER A 484 -45.24 1.81 -5.71
N LEU A 485 -44.01 1.70 -6.22
CA LEU A 485 -43.72 0.89 -7.42
C LEU A 485 -44.03 -0.59 -7.20
N GLU A 486 -43.64 -1.17 -6.07
CA GLU A 486 -43.97 -2.55 -5.69
C GLU A 486 -45.50 -2.75 -5.69
N ARG A 487 -46.24 -1.83 -5.07
CA ARG A 487 -47.72 -1.88 -5.01
C ARG A 487 -48.33 -1.83 -6.42
N ARG A 488 -47.91 -0.91 -7.27
CA ARG A 488 -48.40 -0.76 -8.64
C ARG A 488 -48.10 -1.97 -9.52
N LEU A 489 -46.90 -2.54 -9.41
CA LEU A 489 -46.53 -3.77 -10.12
C LEU A 489 -47.37 -4.97 -9.65
N PHE A 490 -47.57 -5.10 -8.33
CA PHE A 490 -48.39 -6.15 -7.77
C PHE A 490 -49.85 -6.05 -8.24
N ASP A 491 -50.44 -4.85 -8.27
CA ASP A 491 -51.80 -4.61 -8.75
C ASP A 491 -51.98 -4.93 -10.24
N GLN A 492 -50.87 -4.84 -11.01
CA GLN A 492 -50.80 -5.26 -12.40
C GLN A 492 -50.56 -6.78 -12.56
N GLY A 493 -50.57 -7.56 -11.47
CA GLY A 493 -50.32 -8.98 -11.47
C GLY A 493 -48.89 -9.40 -11.68
N ARG A 494 -47.92 -8.49 -11.44
CA ARG A 494 -46.49 -8.77 -11.59
C ARG A 494 -45.90 -9.33 -10.30
N ALA A 495 -45.02 -10.34 -10.45
CA ALA A 495 -44.33 -10.96 -9.33
C ALA A 495 -43.07 -10.15 -9.00
N THR A 496 -43.04 -9.54 -7.82
CA THR A 496 -42.00 -8.63 -7.40
C THR A 496 -41.42 -8.95 -6.03
N ILE A 497 -40.20 -8.47 -5.76
CA ILE A 497 -39.60 -8.44 -4.43
C ILE A 497 -38.98 -7.06 -4.20
N ARG A 498 -39.17 -6.51 -3.00
CA ARG A 498 -38.53 -5.27 -2.59
C ARG A 498 -37.34 -5.53 -1.67
N LEU A 499 -36.20 -4.96 -2.01
CA LEU A 499 -34.94 -5.03 -1.29
C LEU A 499 -34.59 -3.63 -0.77
N ASP A 500 -35.19 -3.24 0.34
CA ASP A 500 -34.92 -1.95 0.99
C ASP A 500 -33.66 -2.03 1.85
N GLY A 501 -32.81 -0.99 1.79
CA GLY A 501 -31.52 -0.97 2.45
C GLY A 501 -31.59 -1.13 3.95
N GLU A 502 -32.62 -0.62 4.63
CA GLU A 502 -32.83 -0.80 6.06
C GLU A 502 -33.27 -2.21 6.39
N ASN A 503 -34.27 -2.76 5.65
CA ASN A 503 -34.75 -4.11 5.85
C ASN A 503 -33.65 -5.17 5.62
N VAL A 504 -32.81 -4.98 4.62
CA VAL A 504 -31.67 -5.86 4.34
C VAL A 504 -30.68 -5.86 5.50
N ARG A 505 -30.46 -4.70 6.13
CA ARG A 505 -29.57 -4.56 7.31
C ARG A 505 -30.15 -5.19 8.59
N LEU A 506 -31.47 -5.37 8.68
CA LEU A 506 -32.08 -6.13 9.78
C LEU A 506 -31.90 -7.65 9.64
N GLY A 507 -31.52 -8.13 8.45
CA GLY A 507 -31.39 -9.55 8.13
C GLY A 507 -30.05 -9.93 7.51
N ILE A 508 -30.01 -9.95 6.18
CA ILE A 508 -28.88 -10.47 5.39
C ILE A 508 -27.56 -9.69 5.66
N SER A 509 -27.67 -8.41 5.95
CA SER A 509 -26.54 -7.50 6.20
C SER A 509 -26.53 -6.93 7.63
N ARG A 510 -27.04 -7.66 8.60
CA ARG A 510 -27.08 -7.24 10.03
C ARG A 510 -25.71 -7.07 10.67
N ASP A 511 -24.70 -7.68 10.07
CA ASP A 511 -23.29 -7.63 10.46
C ASP A 511 -22.56 -6.41 9.90
N LEU A 512 -23.21 -5.59 9.04
CA LEU A 512 -22.61 -4.45 8.37
C LEU A 512 -23.04 -3.12 9.01
N GLY A 513 -22.08 -2.24 9.26
CA GLY A 513 -22.28 -0.84 9.61
C GLY A 513 -22.49 0.07 8.40
N PHE A 514 -21.99 1.32 8.48
CA PHE A 514 -22.25 2.38 7.47
C PHE A 514 -20.97 2.96 6.84
N SER A 515 -19.79 2.33 7.02
CA SER A 515 -18.57 2.72 6.30
C SER A 515 -18.74 2.55 4.78
N ALA A 516 -17.86 3.15 3.99
CA ALA A 516 -17.90 3.03 2.53
C ALA A 516 -17.82 1.57 2.07
N GLN A 517 -16.98 0.76 2.73
CA GLN A 517 -16.79 -0.66 2.44
C GLN A 517 -18.04 -1.48 2.79
N GLU A 518 -18.63 -1.26 3.97
CA GLU A 518 -19.82 -1.95 4.39
C GLU A 518 -21.04 -1.58 3.54
N ARG A 519 -21.10 -0.35 3.03
CA ARG A 519 -22.11 0.05 2.03
C ARG A 519 -21.89 -0.68 0.71
N SER A 520 -20.64 -0.84 0.27
CA SER A 520 -20.29 -1.60 -0.92
C SER A 520 -20.66 -3.07 -0.78
N GLU A 521 -20.31 -3.71 0.35
CA GLU A 521 -20.68 -5.10 0.63
C GLU A 521 -22.19 -5.28 0.76
N ASN A 522 -22.91 -4.34 1.35
CA ASN A 522 -24.37 -4.36 1.40
C ASN A 522 -24.98 -4.36 -0.01
N LEU A 523 -24.49 -3.48 -0.92
CA LEU A 523 -24.95 -3.48 -2.30
C LEU A 523 -24.61 -4.78 -3.02
N ARG A 524 -23.41 -5.34 -2.78
CA ARG A 524 -23.02 -6.64 -3.34
C ARG A 524 -24.00 -7.76 -2.94
N ARG A 525 -24.31 -7.86 -1.64
CA ARG A 525 -25.28 -8.86 -1.14
C ARG A 525 -26.65 -8.68 -1.75
N VAL A 526 -27.12 -7.43 -1.86
CA VAL A 526 -28.40 -7.11 -2.51
C VAL A 526 -28.37 -7.48 -4.00
N ALA A 527 -27.27 -7.21 -4.70
CA ALA A 527 -27.12 -7.55 -6.11
C ALA A 527 -27.12 -9.07 -6.34
N GLU A 528 -26.48 -9.86 -5.46
CA GLU A 528 -26.55 -11.34 -5.52
C GLU A 528 -27.97 -11.86 -5.30
N VAL A 529 -28.69 -11.32 -4.29
CA VAL A 529 -30.09 -11.69 -4.06
C VAL A 529 -30.94 -11.29 -5.26
N ALA A 530 -30.80 -10.09 -5.80
CA ALA A 530 -31.52 -9.63 -6.98
C ALA A 530 -31.25 -10.52 -8.19
N ARG A 531 -29.98 -10.91 -8.43
CA ARG A 531 -29.61 -11.86 -9.49
C ARG A 531 -30.31 -13.22 -9.33
N LEU A 532 -30.33 -13.77 -8.11
CA LEU A 532 -31.06 -15.02 -7.82
C LEU A 532 -32.55 -14.88 -8.07
N VAL A 533 -33.15 -13.78 -7.65
CA VAL A 533 -34.57 -13.43 -7.84
C VAL A 533 -34.91 -13.30 -9.33
N ASN A 534 -34.07 -12.59 -10.09
CA ASN A 534 -34.25 -12.45 -11.54
C ASN A 534 -34.15 -13.81 -12.25
N ASN A 535 -33.27 -14.72 -11.81
CA ASN A 535 -33.19 -16.08 -12.37
C ASN A 535 -34.45 -16.90 -12.09
N GLN A 536 -35.29 -16.51 -11.14
CA GLN A 536 -36.59 -17.10 -10.89
C GLN A 536 -37.75 -16.40 -11.64
N GLY A 537 -37.46 -15.41 -12.48
CA GLY A 537 -38.47 -14.72 -13.30
C GLY A 537 -39.12 -13.52 -12.61
N LEU A 538 -38.64 -13.09 -11.43
CA LEU A 538 -39.22 -12.00 -10.65
C LEU A 538 -38.52 -10.67 -10.93
N ILE A 539 -39.24 -9.56 -10.70
CA ILE A 539 -38.72 -8.21 -10.73
C ILE A 539 -38.23 -7.86 -9.31
N ALA A 540 -36.98 -7.39 -9.19
CA ALA A 540 -36.43 -6.90 -7.95
C ALA A 540 -36.45 -5.38 -7.94
N VAL A 541 -36.97 -4.76 -6.86
CA VAL A 541 -36.97 -3.32 -6.64
C VAL A 541 -36.02 -3.05 -5.45
N ALA A 542 -34.84 -2.54 -5.72
CA ALA A 542 -33.82 -2.27 -4.71
C ALA A 542 -33.71 -0.76 -4.40
N ALA A 543 -33.81 -0.39 -3.13
CA ALA A 543 -33.71 1.00 -2.68
C ALA A 543 -32.51 1.17 -1.73
N LEU A 544 -31.41 1.71 -2.24
CA LEU A 544 -30.17 1.90 -1.51
C LEU A 544 -29.54 3.26 -1.79
N VAL A 545 -28.69 3.77 -0.90
CA VAL A 545 -27.94 5.02 -1.15
C VAL A 545 -26.93 4.79 -2.28
N ALA A 546 -26.16 3.69 -2.24
CA ALA A 546 -25.19 3.27 -3.26
C ALA A 546 -24.30 4.45 -3.79
N PRO A 547 -23.50 5.10 -2.94
CA PRO A 547 -22.94 6.43 -3.24
C PRO A 547 -21.81 6.41 -4.27
N LYS A 548 -21.19 5.27 -4.56
CA LYS A 548 -20.05 5.15 -5.46
C LYS A 548 -20.43 4.57 -6.82
N GLU A 549 -19.99 5.25 -7.91
CA GLU A 549 -20.35 4.87 -9.27
C GLU A 549 -19.75 3.51 -9.69
N ASP A 550 -18.48 3.28 -9.36
CA ASP A 550 -17.80 2.01 -9.63
C ASP A 550 -18.52 0.80 -8.99
N ILE A 551 -19.03 0.98 -7.78
CA ILE A 551 -19.76 -0.08 -7.06
C ILE A 551 -21.14 -0.32 -7.67
N ARG A 552 -21.82 0.71 -8.17
CA ARG A 552 -23.08 0.55 -8.94
C ARG A 552 -22.82 -0.16 -10.26
N ALA A 553 -21.70 0.17 -10.95
CA ALA A 553 -21.30 -0.54 -12.17
C ALA A 553 -20.98 -2.01 -11.93
N ARG A 554 -20.35 -2.37 -10.80
CA ARG A 554 -20.13 -3.77 -10.39
C ARG A 554 -21.47 -4.50 -10.15
N ALA A 555 -22.45 -3.86 -9.52
CA ALA A 555 -23.79 -4.42 -9.34
C ALA A 555 -24.50 -4.65 -10.69
N ARG A 556 -24.41 -3.70 -11.63
CA ARG A 556 -24.92 -3.83 -12.99
C ARG A 556 -24.32 -5.05 -13.71
N ASN A 557 -22.99 -5.22 -13.62
CA ASN A 557 -22.28 -6.34 -14.24
C ASN A 557 -22.67 -7.69 -13.61
N LEU A 558 -22.82 -7.75 -12.30
CA LEU A 558 -23.19 -8.96 -11.57
C LEU A 558 -24.61 -9.44 -11.89
N ILE A 559 -25.57 -8.53 -11.96
CA ILE A 559 -26.98 -8.82 -12.28
C ILE A 559 -27.16 -9.13 -13.77
N GLY A 560 -26.40 -8.44 -14.60
CA GLY A 560 -26.47 -8.44 -16.05
C GLY A 560 -27.00 -7.10 -16.59
N PRO A 561 -26.28 -6.42 -17.48
CA PRO A 561 -26.64 -5.09 -17.97
C PRO A 561 -28.02 -5.06 -18.65
N ASP A 562 -28.41 -6.15 -19.30
CA ASP A 562 -29.72 -6.29 -19.97
C ASP A 562 -30.91 -6.37 -19.00
N ARG A 563 -30.66 -6.64 -17.72
CA ARG A 563 -31.67 -6.82 -16.66
C ARG A 563 -31.57 -5.74 -15.57
N PHE A 564 -30.68 -4.78 -15.73
CA PHE A 564 -30.44 -3.75 -14.73
C PHE A 564 -31.00 -2.41 -15.19
N VAL A 565 -31.76 -1.76 -14.31
CA VAL A 565 -32.34 -0.42 -14.53
C VAL A 565 -31.93 0.47 -13.37
N GLU A 566 -31.12 1.47 -13.63
CA GLU A 566 -30.65 2.43 -12.64
C GLU A 566 -31.51 3.69 -12.65
N VAL A 567 -32.19 3.96 -11.54
CA VAL A 567 -33.02 5.15 -11.33
C VAL A 567 -32.35 6.05 -10.31
N PHE A 568 -31.90 7.21 -10.72
CA PHE A 568 -31.33 8.21 -9.84
C PHE A 568 -32.44 9.10 -9.27
N VAL A 569 -32.59 9.04 -7.94
CA VAL A 569 -33.50 9.90 -7.19
C VAL A 569 -32.73 11.15 -6.78
N ASP A 570 -32.73 12.16 -7.67
CA ASP A 570 -31.96 13.40 -7.58
C ASP A 570 -32.71 14.47 -6.82
N THR A 571 -32.86 14.29 -5.54
CA THR A 571 -33.48 15.26 -4.64
C THR A 571 -32.41 16.19 -4.05
N PRO A 572 -32.58 17.51 -4.10
CA PRO A 572 -31.63 18.47 -3.50
C PRO A 572 -31.31 18.15 -2.04
N LEU A 573 -30.06 18.34 -1.65
CA LEU A 573 -29.56 18.03 -0.30
C LEU A 573 -30.35 18.75 0.80
N GLU A 574 -30.71 20.01 0.57
CA GLU A 574 -31.49 20.83 1.50
C GLU A 574 -32.86 20.19 1.77
N VAL A 575 -33.53 19.71 0.72
CA VAL A 575 -34.82 19.02 0.84
C VAL A 575 -34.67 17.66 1.56
N CYS A 576 -33.53 16.96 1.33
CA CYS A 576 -33.26 15.73 2.05
C CYS A 576 -33.04 15.98 3.55
N ARG A 577 -32.36 17.08 3.91
CA ARG A 577 -32.17 17.53 5.30
C ARG A 577 -33.49 17.90 5.99
N GLU A 578 -34.33 18.64 5.31
CA GLU A 578 -35.67 19.02 5.84
C GLU A 578 -36.55 17.80 6.10
N ARG A 579 -36.43 16.76 5.28
CA ARG A 579 -37.24 15.56 5.37
C ARG A 579 -36.75 14.54 6.38
N ASP A 580 -35.51 14.67 6.86
CA ASP A 580 -34.83 13.67 7.69
C ASP A 580 -35.63 13.26 8.94
N PRO A 581 -36.34 12.12 8.91
CA PRO A 581 -37.23 11.74 10.01
C PRO A 581 -36.50 11.21 11.24
N HIS A 582 -35.20 10.95 11.09
CA HIS A 582 -34.37 10.32 12.13
C HIS A 582 -33.22 11.18 12.63
N GLY A 583 -33.06 12.41 12.11
CA GLY A 583 -31.99 13.34 12.51
C GLY A 583 -30.59 12.86 12.10
N LEU A 584 -30.49 12.07 11.04
CA LEU A 584 -29.22 11.47 10.60
C LEU A 584 -28.26 12.51 10.05
N TYR A 585 -28.77 13.57 9.38
CA TYR A 585 -27.95 14.66 8.88
C TYR A 585 -27.33 15.47 10.02
N GLU A 586 -28.12 15.79 11.05
CA GLU A 586 -27.62 16.50 12.23
C GLU A 586 -26.60 15.65 13.01
N ALA A 587 -26.83 14.33 13.14
CA ALA A 587 -25.89 13.40 13.78
C ALA A 587 -24.57 13.31 13.01
N ALA A 588 -24.64 13.32 11.66
CA ALA A 588 -23.46 13.33 10.80
C ALA A 588 -22.67 14.65 10.90
N GLU A 589 -23.35 15.80 11.01
CA GLU A 589 -22.72 17.11 11.22
C GLU A 589 -22.04 17.23 12.58
N ARG A 590 -22.58 16.57 13.60
CA ARG A 590 -21.92 16.45 14.92
C ARG A 590 -20.78 15.42 14.96
N GLY A 591 -20.51 14.74 13.82
CA GLY A 591 -19.47 13.71 13.72
C GLY A 591 -19.83 12.36 14.36
N GLU A 592 -21.10 12.16 14.76
CA GLU A 592 -21.59 10.89 15.35
C GLU A 592 -21.69 9.78 14.28
N ILE A 593 -21.89 10.14 13.02
CA ILE A 593 -21.96 9.21 11.89
C ILE A 593 -20.83 9.57 10.90
N PRO A 594 -19.72 8.82 10.92
CA PRO A 594 -18.63 9.04 9.98
C PRO A 594 -19.03 8.63 8.55
N GLN A 595 -18.42 9.24 7.54
CA GLN A 595 -18.58 8.90 6.13
C GLN A 595 -20.05 8.94 5.63
N PHE A 596 -20.81 9.96 6.04
CA PHE A 596 -22.21 10.12 5.65
C PHE A 596 -22.33 10.82 4.29
N PRO A 597 -22.94 10.18 3.25
CA PRO A 597 -23.04 10.76 1.91
C PRO A 597 -23.81 12.07 1.88
N GLY A 598 -23.20 13.11 1.31
CA GLY A 598 -23.75 14.47 1.26
C GLY A 598 -23.39 15.37 2.44
N VAL A 599 -22.66 14.86 3.46
CA VAL A 599 -22.12 15.64 4.59
C VAL A 599 -20.61 15.42 4.71
N SER A 600 -20.19 14.26 5.19
CA SER A 600 -18.78 13.90 5.43
C SER A 600 -18.21 12.94 4.39
N ALA A 601 -19.01 12.48 3.42
CA ALA A 601 -18.59 11.67 2.30
C ALA A 601 -19.23 12.13 0.99
N THR A 602 -18.52 11.90 -0.13
CA THR A 602 -19.02 12.23 -1.47
C THR A 602 -20.12 11.25 -1.90
N TYR A 603 -21.07 11.75 -2.68
CA TYR A 603 -22.01 10.96 -3.46
C TYR A 603 -21.70 11.18 -4.94
N ASP A 604 -21.27 10.12 -5.63
CA ASP A 604 -20.95 10.16 -7.06
C ASP A 604 -22.27 10.06 -7.83
N GLN A 605 -22.70 11.17 -8.43
CA GLN A 605 -23.93 11.17 -9.24
C GLN A 605 -23.75 10.21 -10.43
N PRO A 606 -24.76 9.35 -10.72
CA PRO A 606 -24.70 8.45 -11.87
C PRO A 606 -24.54 9.23 -13.18
N THR A 607 -23.56 8.84 -14.01
CA THR A 607 -23.33 9.43 -15.33
C THR A 607 -24.05 8.67 -16.44
N ASP A 608 -24.35 7.38 -16.23
CA ASP A 608 -25.02 6.47 -17.18
C ASP A 608 -26.29 5.84 -16.56
N MET A 609 -27.15 6.73 -16.00
CA MET A 609 -28.43 6.28 -15.44
C MET A 609 -29.50 6.07 -16.53
N ASP A 610 -30.41 5.15 -16.26
CA ASP A 610 -31.54 4.87 -17.17
C ASP A 610 -32.69 5.86 -16.99
N LEU A 611 -32.86 6.41 -15.79
CA LEU A 611 -33.89 7.41 -15.47
C LEU A 611 -33.44 8.30 -14.30
N ARG A 612 -33.75 9.60 -14.41
CA ARG A 612 -33.59 10.57 -13.33
C ARG A 612 -34.98 11.07 -12.90
N VAL A 613 -35.23 11.06 -11.58
CA VAL A 613 -36.47 11.59 -10.98
C VAL A 613 -36.12 12.53 -9.83
N ASP A 614 -36.90 13.60 -9.65
CA ASP A 614 -36.69 14.58 -8.59
C ASP A 614 -37.97 14.71 -7.74
N THR A 615 -37.90 14.16 -6.51
CA THR A 615 -39.04 14.16 -5.58
C THR A 615 -39.33 15.53 -4.93
N SER A 616 -38.50 16.54 -5.18
CA SER A 616 -38.80 17.90 -4.75
C SER A 616 -39.80 18.60 -5.67
N THR A 617 -39.87 18.20 -6.94
CA THR A 617 -40.71 18.80 -7.99
C THR A 617 -41.76 17.82 -8.53
N GLN A 618 -41.58 16.53 -8.38
CA GLN A 618 -42.46 15.45 -8.87
C GLN A 618 -43.16 14.76 -7.71
N SER A 619 -44.41 14.37 -7.90
CA SER A 619 -45.08 13.51 -6.93
C SER A 619 -44.54 12.09 -6.99
N VAL A 620 -44.79 11.28 -5.95
CA VAL A 620 -44.41 9.88 -5.92
C VAL A 620 -45.06 9.12 -7.08
N ASP A 621 -46.32 9.43 -7.41
CA ASP A 621 -47.06 8.81 -8.51
C ASP A 621 -46.41 9.14 -9.86
N ASP A 622 -46.01 10.40 -10.10
CA ASP A 622 -45.33 10.79 -11.34
C ASP A 622 -44.00 10.04 -11.50
N CYS A 623 -43.21 9.91 -10.42
CA CYS A 623 -41.96 9.15 -10.42
C CYS A 623 -42.20 7.67 -10.75
N VAL A 624 -43.23 7.06 -10.16
CA VAL A 624 -43.58 5.67 -10.40
C VAL A 624 -44.10 5.46 -11.82
N ASP A 625 -44.92 6.36 -12.35
CA ASP A 625 -45.40 6.30 -13.73
C ASP A 625 -44.25 6.40 -14.74
N ALA A 626 -43.27 7.24 -14.48
CA ALA A 626 -42.06 7.34 -15.31
C ALA A 626 -41.25 6.02 -15.30
N ILE A 627 -41.08 5.39 -14.12
CA ILE A 627 -40.41 4.10 -14.01
C ILE A 627 -41.18 3.00 -14.74
N LEU A 628 -42.50 2.91 -14.56
CA LEU A 628 -43.33 1.94 -15.23
C LEU A 628 -43.32 2.09 -16.76
N SER A 629 -43.31 3.35 -17.25
CA SER A 629 -43.15 3.66 -18.67
C SER A 629 -41.83 3.11 -19.22
N LEU A 630 -40.72 3.39 -18.53
CA LEU A 630 -39.40 2.87 -18.90
C LEU A 630 -39.35 1.35 -18.90
N LEU A 631 -39.91 0.67 -17.88
CA LEU A 631 -39.97 -0.78 -17.81
C LEU A 631 -40.80 -1.39 -18.96
N ASN A 632 -41.88 -0.72 -19.33
CA ASN A 632 -42.71 -1.16 -20.46
C ASN A 632 -42.02 -0.93 -21.81
N GLU A 633 -41.33 0.20 -22.01
CA GLU A 633 -40.54 0.50 -23.21
C GLU A 633 -39.41 -0.52 -23.41
N ARG A 634 -38.73 -0.90 -22.33
CA ARG A 634 -37.71 -1.96 -22.36
C ARG A 634 -38.24 -3.37 -22.45
N GLY A 635 -39.58 -3.55 -22.46
CA GLY A 635 -40.24 -4.83 -22.64
C GLY A 635 -40.31 -5.68 -21.37
N PHE A 636 -39.91 -5.21 -20.19
CA PHE A 636 -39.94 -6.00 -18.95
C PHE A 636 -41.37 -6.33 -18.50
N LEU A 637 -42.36 -5.50 -18.86
CA LEU A 637 -43.77 -5.67 -18.52
C LEU A 637 -44.60 -6.34 -19.65
N ARG A 638 -43.92 -6.80 -20.70
CA ARG A 638 -44.57 -7.55 -21.81
C ARG A 638 -44.23 -9.01 -21.64
N GLY A 639 -45.21 -9.84 -21.39
CA GLY A 639 -45.09 -11.27 -21.27
C GLY A 639 -46.19 -11.98 -22.06
#